data_e36f13e0fdc39f084b28f998581ca7f3
#
_entry.id   e36f13e0fdc39f084b28f998581ca7f3
#
_cell.length_a   1.000
_cell.length_b   1.000
_cell.length_c   1.000
_cell.angle_alpha   90.00
_cell.angle_beta   90.00
_cell.angle_gamma   90.00
#
_symmetry.space_group_name_H-M   'P 1'
#
loop_
_entity.id
_entity.type
_entity.pdbx_description
1 polymer ?
#
loop_
_entity_poly.entity_id
_entity_poly.type
_entity_poly.pdbx_seq_one_letter_code
_entity_poly.pdbx_strand_id
1 'polypeptide(L)'
;MKTTSEVHIKDCSFGGPYSMDMIRIVILLFLGLFLSWGGLKAQNTNPLAPDFVELDYSNKKIYHIAQVNITGAERRDDNAIKSITGLREGQTIEIPSERLSRAVNELWRLRLFSDVEIMLDKLVEDSVYLTVQLKEQPVLSGYQFKNVRKIQQENLIEELGETFRIGGIISENDRNVGANKLEQYYIDKGFLDAEVTMTPVEDPVLQNTVKMLINVEKNDKVKIKKVNFVGNQAIKDKKLRKQFSDTKQKGTLLKKSKFVKADYEADKKNLIQYYIQNGHSDAQIVRDSVWRDDKGLVNLDLHIDEGVQYKFGEIKWKGNSLYTDGQLAAVLNIPKGTVFNPEDLAQRLEFSLDGRDISSLYMDKGYLFFNVDPQQVAIRQDTIDIEMRIFEGPQATIDKVTIKGNDRTHEDIIRRVVRTRPGEKFSRSDIIRSQREITNLGYFDPEDLGINTPVNYERGTVDIEYTVVERPSDQLELSAGYGGFEGLIGTLGVTFNNFSLENIKNKTAWSPLPTGDGQRLSLRLQSNSRFFRSYNFSFTEPWLGGKRPNAFTVGWALSQFDNSSFGAGSLSINRFFAGLGTALKFPDDFFTSSTTINLETINLDNFATGFLVNDGSFKNFNIQQVFSRSSIANPQFPTSGSRITLTIQFTLPYSLFREDNFWVLNGEERENAIQAELRTLGIRGQDRFDENAFIANLEEANRFEFLEYHKWRFDAEWFYNITGKLVFMTQAKLGFLGTYDSSIGDVPFERFQLGGDGLSNQNAGIQGTDIIALRGYETEDISIDDNANGGGIIFNKFTTELRYPLSTNPNSIIYATAYFQAGNQWNSFGEYNPFDLRRTVGVGARVFLPVFGLLGFDYGFGLDKTVANPGLGPLGKFSIVLGFEPD
;
A
#
# COMPACT_ATOMS: atom_id res chain seq x y z
N MET A 1 38.52 -0.44 -44.52
CA MET A 1 39.79 -0.94 -43.94
C MET A 1 39.49 -1.64 -42.65
N LYS A 2 39.56 -2.93 -42.69
CA LYS A 2 40.22 -3.89 -41.74
C LYS A 2 39.78 -3.75 -40.29
N THR A 3 39.40 -4.75 -39.54
CA THR A 3 39.28 -6.25 -39.61
C THR A 3 38.62 -6.70 -38.33
N THR A 4 37.60 -7.46 -38.43
CA THR A 4 37.27 -8.80 -37.95
C THR A 4 38.03 -9.34 -36.71
N SER A 5 37.28 -9.85 -35.72
CA SER A 5 37.31 -11.32 -35.47
C SER A 5 36.20 -11.73 -34.48
N GLU A 6 35.32 -12.59 -34.97
CA GLU A 6 34.45 -13.49 -34.22
C GLU A 6 35.26 -14.58 -33.51
N VAL A 7 34.83 -15.03 -32.35
CA VAL A 7 35.17 -16.36 -31.83
C VAL A 7 33.86 -17.07 -31.38
N HIS A 8 33.50 -18.04 -32.16
CA HIS A 8 32.58 -19.13 -31.82
C HIS A 8 33.16 -20.03 -30.75
N ILE A 9 32.36 -20.44 -29.78
CA ILE A 9 32.62 -21.69 -29.04
C ILE A 9 31.38 -22.57 -29.16
N LYS A 10 31.63 -23.74 -29.77
CA LYS A 10 30.71 -24.88 -29.95
C LYS A 10 30.60 -25.71 -28.66
N ASP A 11 29.44 -26.30 -28.53
CA ASP A 11 29.10 -27.42 -27.66
C ASP A 11 30.07 -28.63 -27.83
N CYS A 12 30.40 -29.26 -26.70
CA CYS A 12 30.69 -30.68 -26.66
C CYS A 12 30.27 -31.28 -25.31
N SER A 13 29.25 -32.07 -25.37
CA SER A 13 28.87 -33.05 -24.37
C SER A 13 29.83 -34.27 -24.43
N PHE A 14 30.35 -34.75 -23.30
CA PHE A 14 30.71 -36.16 -23.14
C PHE A 14 30.62 -36.56 -21.65
N GLY A 15 29.88 -37.57 -21.37
CA GLY A 15 29.76 -38.23 -20.09
C GLY A 15 30.79 -39.36 -19.93
N GLY A 16 30.96 -39.77 -18.67
CA GLY A 16 31.64 -40.99 -18.32
C GLY A 16 32.35 -40.99 -16.94
N PRO A 17 32.19 -42.00 -16.13
CA PRO A 17 32.57 -41.97 -14.73
C PRO A 17 34.03 -42.37 -14.53
N TYR A 18 34.79 -41.67 -13.73
CA TYR A 18 36.06 -42.16 -13.24
C TYR A 18 36.05 -42.29 -11.73
N SER A 19 36.51 -43.49 -11.37
CA SER A 19 36.51 -44.16 -10.11
C SER A 19 37.32 -43.50 -9.00
N MET A 20 36.83 -43.71 -7.78
CA MET A 20 37.31 -43.29 -6.48
C MET A 20 38.68 -43.89 -6.03
N ASP A 21 39.48 -44.49 -6.94
CA ASP A 21 40.74 -45.20 -6.58
C ASP A 21 42.03 -44.34 -6.72
N MET A 22 41.99 -43.23 -7.40
CA MET A 22 43.18 -42.37 -7.53
C MET A 22 43.48 -41.49 -6.30
N ILE A 23 42.53 -41.24 -5.44
CA ILE A 23 42.69 -40.44 -4.22
C ILE A 23 43.31 -41.26 -3.08
N ARG A 24 43.12 -42.56 -3.09
CA ARG A 24 43.73 -43.48 -2.09
C ARG A 24 45.21 -43.73 -2.28
N ILE A 25 45.73 -43.59 -3.49
CA ILE A 25 47.18 -43.82 -3.78
C ILE A 25 48.01 -42.61 -3.41
N VAL A 26 47.47 -41.36 -3.45
CA VAL A 26 48.24 -40.18 -3.06
C VAL A 26 48.33 -40.04 -1.53
N ILE A 27 47.36 -40.58 -0.78
CA ILE A 27 47.41 -40.51 0.70
C ILE A 27 48.32 -41.55 1.28
N LEU A 28 48.51 -42.70 0.62
CA LEU A 28 49.46 -43.76 1.05
C LEU A 28 50.93 -43.48 0.72
N LEU A 29 51.22 -42.63 -0.25
CA LEU A 29 52.55 -42.15 -0.57
C LEU A 29 53.05 -41.03 0.35
N PHE A 30 52.17 -40.29 0.99
CA PHE A 30 52.56 -39.26 1.98
C PHE A 30 52.71 -39.81 3.40
N LEU A 31 52.15 -40.99 3.73
CA LEU A 31 52.38 -41.64 5.03
C LEU A 31 53.68 -42.49 5.07
N GLY A 32 54.29 -42.82 3.93
CA GLY A 32 55.50 -43.61 3.83
C GLY A 32 56.81 -42.87 3.94
N LEU A 33 56.75 -41.52 3.90
CA LEU A 33 57.92 -40.63 3.92
C LEU A 33 58.30 -40.04 5.30
N PHE A 34 57.51 -40.37 6.34
CA PHE A 34 57.75 -39.88 7.71
C PHE A 34 58.31 -40.93 8.69
N LEU A 35 58.65 -42.13 8.21
CA LEU A 35 59.17 -43.23 9.07
C LEU A 35 60.62 -43.67 8.84
N SER A 36 61.40 -42.78 8.26
CA SER A 36 62.86 -43.13 8.14
C SER A 36 63.74 -41.92 8.31
N TRP A 37 63.86 -41.39 9.51
CA TRP A 37 65.14 -40.80 9.95
C TRP A 37 65.38 -41.11 11.42
N GLY A 38 66.34 -41.89 11.57
CA GLY A 38 66.80 -42.49 12.79
C GLY A 38 67.43 -41.53 13.79
N GLY A 39 67.47 -42.02 14.91
CA GLY A 39 68.08 -41.60 16.14
C GLY A 39 69.19 -40.55 16.08
N LEU A 40 68.90 -39.43 16.69
CA LEU A 40 69.90 -38.60 17.32
C LEU A 40 69.73 -38.72 18.82
N LYS A 41 70.71 -39.23 19.46
CA LYS A 41 70.87 -39.30 20.92
C LYS A 41 70.70 -37.90 21.47
N ALA A 42 69.65 -37.65 22.19
CA ALA A 42 69.54 -36.49 23.05
C ALA A 42 70.58 -36.68 24.17
N GLN A 43 71.58 -35.83 24.18
CA GLN A 43 72.30 -35.56 25.39
C GLN A 43 71.37 -34.93 26.43
N ASN A 44 71.25 -35.60 27.55
CA ASN A 44 70.61 -35.08 28.77
C ASN A 44 71.48 -33.91 29.23
N THR A 45 71.09 -32.69 28.83
CA THR A 45 71.37 -31.50 29.64
C THR A 45 70.13 -31.27 30.46
N ASN A 46 70.11 -31.71 31.67
CA ASN A 46 69.21 -31.32 32.72
C ASN A 46 69.19 -29.76 32.73
N PRO A 47 68.09 -29.09 32.33
CA PRO A 47 67.90 -27.75 32.85
C PRO A 47 67.67 -27.89 34.34
N LEU A 48 68.39 -27.16 35.11
CA LEU A 48 68.20 -26.99 36.54
C LEU A 48 66.69 -26.94 36.81
N ALA A 49 66.21 -27.98 37.51
CA ALA A 49 64.89 -27.93 38.05
C ALA A 49 64.81 -26.65 38.93
N PRO A 50 63.79 -25.83 38.78
CA PRO A 50 63.62 -24.73 39.73
C PRO A 50 63.58 -25.34 41.11
N ASP A 51 64.39 -24.83 42.01
CA ASP A 51 64.32 -25.18 43.42
C ASP A 51 62.90 -24.97 43.90
N PHE A 52 62.16 -26.07 43.96
CA PHE A 52 60.83 -26.09 44.57
C PHE A 52 61.09 -25.84 46.06
N VAL A 53 60.69 -24.68 46.54
CA VAL A 53 60.65 -24.37 47.94
C VAL A 53 59.57 -25.24 48.55
N GLU A 54 59.96 -26.33 49.24
CA GLU A 54 59.04 -27.22 49.98
C GLU A 54 58.50 -26.47 51.19
N LEU A 55 57.24 -25.98 51.05
CA LEU A 55 56.53 -25.34 52.12
C LEU A 55 55.98 -26.41 53.07
N ASP A 56 56.29 -26.34 54.35
CA ASP A 56 55.71 -27.16 55.39
C ASP A 56 54.29 -26.67 55.70
N TYR A 57 53.28 -27.26 55.01
CA TYR A 57 51.87 -26.93 55.20
C TYR A 57 51.32 -27.28 56.59
N SER A 58 52.08 -28.00 57.43
CA SER A 58 51.73 -28.35 58.80
C SER A 58 52.06 -27.27 59.82
N ASN A 59 52.98 -26.38 59.50
CA ASN A 59 53.41 -25.27 60.38
C ASN A 59 53.25 -23.91 59.66
N LYS A 60 52.28 -23.13 60.17
CA LYS A 60 52.04 -21.78 59.70
C LYS A 60 53.21 -20.84 60.07
N LYS A 61 53.86 -20.22 59.10
CA LYS A 61 54.89 -19.20 59.30
C LYS A 61 54.46 -17.86 58.73
N ILE A 62 54.92 -16.79 59.35
CA ILE A 62 54.66 -15.42 58.92
C ILE A 62 55.84 -14.98 58.03
N TYR A 63 55.51 -14.50 56.82
CA TYR A 63 56.49 -13.98 55.88
C TYR A 63 56.17 -12.53 55.52
N HIS A 64 57.13 -11.78 55.01
CA HIS A 64 56.92 -10.47 54.41
C HIS A 64 56.77 -10.61 52.91
N ILE A 65 55.70 -10.00 52.35
CA ILE A 65 55.53 -9.95 50.90
C ILE A 65 56.51 -8.95 50.33
N ALA A 66 57.55 -9.44 49.68
CA ALA A 66 58.57 -8.58 49.04
C ALA A 66 58.10 -8.04 47.70
N GLN A 67 57.40 -8.87 46.90
CA GLN A 67 56.90 -8.50 45.61
C GLN A 67 55.64 -9.33 45.25
N VAL A 68 54.71 -8.70 44.51
CA VAL A 68 53.58 -9.36 43.88
C VAL A 68 53.58 -9.05 42.38
N ASN A 69 53.85 -10.06 41.60
CA ASN A 69 53.80 -9.97 40.13
C ASN A 69 52.44 -10.44 39.65
N ILE A 70 51.91 -9.80 38.61
CA ILE A 70 50.73 -10.24 37.91
C ILE A 70 51.16 -10.69 36.52
N THR A 71 50.70 -11.88 36.10
CA THR A 71 50.97 -12.39 34.75
C THR A 71 49.66 -12.93 34.11
N GLY A 72 49.54 -12.82 32.78
CA GLY A 72 48.40 -13.35 32.04
C GLY A 72 47.13 -12.50 32.07
N ALA A 73 47.22 -11.23 32.51
CA ALA A 73 46.13 -10.26 32.48
C ALA A 73 46.45 -9.05 31.59
N GLU A 74 46.68 -9.30 30.29
CA GLU A 74 47.19 -8.27 29.38
C GLU A 74 46.26 -7.09 29.13
N ARG A 75 44.97 -7.25 29.40
CA ARG A 75 43.92 -6.21 29.20
C ARG A 75 43.50 -5.49 30.47
N ARG A 76 44.14 -5.79 31.58
CA ARG A 76 43.75 -5.28 32.92
C ARG A 76 44.94 -4.59 33.58
N ASP A 77 44.64 -3.61 34.42
CA ASP A 77 45.64 -2.93 35.23
C ASP A 77 46.10 -3.82 36.40
N ASP A 78 47.38 -4.11 36.46
CA ASP A 78 48.00 -4.92 37.51
C ASP A 78 47.71 -4.35 38.90
N ASN A 79 47.72 -3.02 39.07
CA ASN A 79 47.44 -2.37 40.33
C ASN A 79 45.99 -2.59 40.80
N ALA A 80 45.05 -2.63 39.82
CA ALA A 80 43.67 -2.97 40.13
C ALA A 80 43.54 -4.42 40.61
N ILE A 81 44.23 -5.36 39.98
CA ILE A 81 44.30 -6.78 40.37
C ILE A 81 44.93 -6.94 41.76
N LYS A 82 46.09 -6.30 42.00
CA LYS A 82 46.74 -6.29 43.32
C LYS A 82 45.79 -5.72 44.40
N SER A 83 45.03 -4.70 44.10
CA SER A 83 44.06 -4.12 45.04
C SER A 83 42.90 -5.08 45.39
N ILE A 84 42.43 -5.83 44.40
CA ILE A 84 41.33 -6.82 44.58
C ILE A 84 41.81 -8.02 45.40
N THR A 85 43.01 -8.53 45.12
CA THR A 85 43.59 -9.66 45.89
C THR A 85 43.88 -9.27 47.32
N GLY A 86 44.02 -8.01 47.62
CA GLY A 86 44.42 -7.51 48.92
C GLY A 86 45.85 -7.89 49.30
N LEU A 87 46.67 -8.42 48.34
CA LEU A 87 48.07 -8.74 48.54
C LEU A 87 48.92 -7.51 48.19
N ARG A 88 49.53 -6.90 49.19
CA ARG A 88 50.34 -5.68 49.00
C ARG A 88 51.78 -5.93 49.43
N GLU A 89 52.68 -5.44 48.69
CA GLU A 89 54.11 -5.43 48.99
C GLU A 89 54.38 -4.72 50.35
N GLY A 90 55.27 -5.23 51.17
CA GLY A 90 55.54 -4.73 52.51
C GLY A 90 54.63 -5.22 53.60
N GLN A 91 53.59 -5.96 53.33
CA GLN A 91 52.69 -6.58 54.32
C GLN A 91 53.18 -7.95 54.73
N THR A 92 52.79 -8.37 55.96
CA THR A 92 53.03 -9.73 56.42
C THR A 92 51.89 -10.66 56.02
N ILE A 93 52.22 -11.87 55.62
CA ILE A 93 51.27 -12.93 55.27
C ILE A 93 51.71 -14.23 55.94
N GLU A 94 50.72 -14.92 56.48
CA GLU A 94 50.86 -16.28 57.01
C GLU A 94 50.74 -17.27 55.84
N ILE A 95 51.64 -18.20 55.70
CA ILE A 95 51.54 -19.23 54.62
C ILE A 95 51.67 -20.61 55.26
N PRO A 96 50.66 -21.51 55.06
CA PRO A 96 49.40 -21.36 54.28
C PRO A 96 48.39 -20.45 54.95
N SER A 97 47.56 -19.74 54.17
CA SER A 97 46.70 -18.68 54.67
C SER A 97 45.35 -18.64 53.98
N GLU A 98 44.30 -18.43 54.76
CA GLU A 98 42.95 -18.14 54.22
C GLU A 98 42.94 -16.86 53.37
N ARG A 99 43.91 -15.97 53.57
CA ARG A 99 44.01 -14.73 52.78
C ARG A 99 44.34 -15.02 51.32
N LEU A 100 45.24 -16.01 51.06
CA LEU A 100 45.51 -16.44 49.66
C LEU A 100 44.29 -17.08 49.04
N SER A 101 43.59 -17.96 49.75
CA SER A 101 42.34 -18.56 49.26
C SER A 101 41.26 -17.50 49.01
N ARG A 102 41.21 -16.46 49.86
CA ARG A 102 40.27 -15.36 49.72
C ARG A 102 40.63 -14.51 48.49
N ALA A 103 41.91 -14.25 48.28
CA ALA A 103 42.40 -13.52 47.08
C ALA A 103 42.00 -14.25 45.76
N VAL A 104 42.20 -15.56 45.69
CA VAL A 104 41.74 -16.39 44.56
C VAL A 104 40.24 -16.31 44.39
N ASN A 105 39.48 -16.45 45.49
CA ASN A 105 38.00 -16.39 45.42
C ASN A 105 37.48 -15.02 44.97
N GLU A 106 38.08 -13.91 45.41
CA GLU A 106 37.68 -12.58 44.94
C GLU A 106 37.96 -12.38 43.43
N LEU A 107 39.09 -12.87 42.90
CA LEU A 107 39.36 -12.86 41.49
C LEU A 107 38.37 -13.73 40.69
N TRP A 108 38.00 -14.90 41.22
CA TRP A 108 37.00 -15.77 40.60
C TRP A 108 35.58 -15.13 40.61
N ARG A 109 35.25 -14.39 41.67
CA ARG A 109 33.97 -13.67 41.75
C ARG A 109 33.79 -12.63 40.65
N LEU A 110 34.88 -12.09 40.12
CA LEU A 110 34.81 -11.16 39.00
C LEU A 110 34.33 -11.80 37.68
N ARG A 111 34.40 -13.12 37.58
CA ARG A 111 34.08 -13.89 36.34
C ARG A 111 34.89 -13.44 35.10
N LEU A 112 36.05 -12.84 35.30
CA LEU A 112 36.90 -12.30 34.24
C LEU A 112 38.00 -13.26 33.80
N PHE A 113 38.29 -14.24 34.64
CA PHE A 113 39.39 -15.18 34.46
C PHE A 113 38.86 -16.61 34.33
N SER A 114 39.52 -17.38 33.47
CA SER A 114 39.25 -18.82 33.28
C SER A 114 40.13 -19.65 34.17
N ASP A 115 41.21 -19.07 34.69
CA ASP A 115 42.12 -19.68 35.65
C ASP A 115 42.80 -18.64 36.53
N VAL A 116 43.01 -18.99 37.82
CA VAL A 116 43.63 -18.11 38.83
C VAL A 116 44.50 -18.96 39.73
N GLU A 117 45.76 -18.77 39.61
CA GLU A 117 46.80 -19.42 40.44
C GLU A 117 47.66 -18.39 41.13
N ILE A 118 48.01 -18.65 42.44
CA ILE A 118 48.98 -17.87 43.17
C ILE A 118 50.17 -18.75 43.45
N MET A 119 51.29 -18.45 42.80
CA MET A 119 52.53 -19.20 42.92
C MET A 119 53.52 -18.46 43.81
N LEU A 120 54.32 -19.21 44.53
CA LEU A 120 55.48 -18.75 45.26
C LEU A 120 56.70 -18.88 44.36
N ASP A 121 57.21 -17.79 43.86
CA ASP A 121 58.37 -17.79 42.95
C ASP A 121 59.68 -17.99 43.70
N LYS A 122 59.79 -17.31 44.82
CA LYS A 122 61.02 -17.30 45.59
C LYS A 122 60.78 -17.04 47.07
N LEU A 123 61.56 -17.72 47.92
CA LEU A 123 61.58 -17.47 49.34
C LEU A 123 63.01 -17.07 49.69
N VAL A 124 63.24 -15.88 50.29
CA VAL A 124 64.51 -15.38 50.71
C VAL A 124 64.35 -14.97 52.16
N GLU A 125 64.92 -15.77 53.09
CA GLU A 125 64.80 -15.62 54.56
C GLU A 125 63.28 -15.59 54.96
N ASP A 126 62.80 -14.48 55.45
CA ASP A 126 61.37 -14.29 55.81
C ASP A 126 60.59 -13.51 54.78
N SER A 127 61.10 -13.37 53.52
CA SER A 127 60.50 -12.61 52.43
C SER A 127 60.00 -13.51 51.30
N VAL A 128 58.73 -13.38 50.89
CA VAL A 128 58.07 -14.15 49.83
C VAL A 128 57.83 -13.27 48.57
N TYR A 129 58.09 -13.86 47.44
CA TYR A 129 57.81 -13.29 46.11
C TYR A 129 56.65 -14.11 45.53
N LEU A 130 55.52 -13.44 45.30
CA LEU A 130 54.29 -14.11 44.79
C LEU A 130 54.03 -13.70 43.35
N THR A 131 53.62 -14.66 42.52
CA THR A 131 53.10 -14.42 41.21
C THR A 131 51.64 -14.86 41.17
N VAL A 132 50.77 -13.93 40.86
CA VAL A 132 49.38 -14.21 40.55
C VAL A 132 49.27 -14.46 39.04
N GLN A 133 49.19 -15.72 38.68
CA GLN A 133 49.02 -16.13 37.30
C GLN A 133 47.53 -16.20 36.96
N LEU A 134 47.15 -15.46 35.98
CA LEU A 134 45.79 -15.31 35.54
C LEU A 134 45.65 -15.78 34.09
N LYS A 135 44.49 -16.34 33.76
CA LYS A 135 44.13 -16.60 32.37
C LYS A 135 42.79 -15.88 32.11
N GLU A 136 42.86 -14.80 31.33
CA GLU A 136 41.66 -14.05 31.00
C GLU A 136 40.69 -14.89 30.19
N GLN A 137 39.38 -14.71 30.47
CA GLN A 137 38.33 -15.28 29.62
C GLN A 137 38.27 -14.51 28.30
N PRO A 138 38.10 -15.21 27.17
CA PRO A 138 37.96 -14.55 25.88
C PRO A 138 36.70 -13.70 25.81
N VAL A 139 36.81 -12.54 25.17
CA VAL A 139 35.64 -11.66 24.96
C VAL A 139 35.08 -11.82 23.55
N LEU A 140 33.80 -11.52 23.42
CA LEU A 140 33.11 -11.60 22.14
C LEU A 140 33.59 -10.51 21.18
N SER A 141 34.16 -10.90 20.03
CA SER A 141 34.62 -9.98 18.97
C SER A 141 33.55 -9.80 17.88
N GLY A 142 32.60 -10.72 17.73
CA GLY A 142 31.58 -10.66 16.69
C GLY A 142 30.76 -11.94 16.59
N TYR A 143 29.93 -11.97 15.54
CA TYR A 143 29.07 -13.10 15.26
C TYR A 143 29.38 -13.71 13.91
N GLN A 144 29.23 -15.01 13.82
CA GLN A 144 29.25 -15.77 12.58
C GLN A 144 28.00 -16.62 12.50
N PHE A 145 27.18 -16.42 11.46
CA PHE A 145 25.94 -17.16 11.29
C PHE A 145 26.08 -18.24 10.22
N LYS A 146 25.55 -19.41 10.52
CA LYS A 146 25.41 -20.51 9.57
C LYS A 146 23.92 -20.79 9.36
N ASN A 147 23.52 -21.03 8.09
CA ASN A 147 22.14 -21.26 7.66
C ASN A 147 21.15 -20.10 7.92
N VAL A 148 21.65 -18.86 8.09
CA VAL A 148 20.84 -17.66 8.32
C VAL A 148 21.08 -16.65 7.20
N ARG A 149 20.00 -16.11 6.61
CA ARG A 149 20.08 -15.05 5.60
C ARG A 149 20.57 -13.75 6.21
N LYS A 150 21.40 -12.97 5.51
CA LYS A 150 21.96 -11.70 6.00
C LYS A 150 20.92 -10.76 6.60
N ILE A 151 19.79 -10.57 5.93
CA ILE A 151 18.69 -9.72 6.37
C ILE A 151 18.02 -10.14 7.72
N GLN A 152 18.27 -11.35 8.18
CA GLN A 152 17.71 -11.88 9.44
C GLN A 152 18.73 -11.86 10.59
N GLN A 153 20.00 -11.59 10.30
CA GLN A 153 21.07 -11.67 11.31
C GLN A 153 20.94 -10.57 12.35
N GLU A 154 20.60 -9.36 11.92
CA GLU A 154 20.40 -8.21 12.82
C GLU A 154 19.28 -8.49 13.82
N ASN A 155 18.14 -9.00 13.36
CA ASN A 155 17.02 -9.34 14.23
C ASN A 155 17.38 -10.42 15.27
N LEU A 156 18.26 -11.38 14.91
CA LEU A 156 18.69 -12.41 15.86
C LEU A 156 19.68 -11.85 16.90
N ILE A 157 20.52 -10.89 16.51
CA ILE A 157 21.41 -10.19 17.45
C ILE A 157 20.57 -9.35 18.42
N GLU A 158 19.57 -8.64 17.92
CA GLU A 158 18.63 -7.87 18.74
C GLU A 158 17.89 -8.77 19.73
N GLU A 159 17.42 -9.92 19.27
CA GLU A 159 16.75 -10.91 20.12
C GLU A 159 17.65 -11.42 21.25
N LEU A 160 18.95 -11.61 21.02
CA LEU A 160 19.89 -12.03 22.05
C LEU A 160 20.04 -10.98 23.16
N GLY A 161 19.93 -9.69 22.81
CA GLY A 161 19.94 -8.57 23.74
C GLY A 161 21.33 -8.22 24.33
N GLU A 162 21.35 -7.41 25.37
CA GLU A 162 22.55 -6.80 25.96
C GLU A 162 23.61 -7.78 26.47
N THR A 163 23.22 -8.98 26.87
CA THR A 163 24.13 -10.02 27.37
C THR A 163 25.16 -10.43 26.31
N PHE A 164 24.77 -10.36 25.05
CA PHE A 164 25.60 -10.77 23.90
C PHE A 164 26.25 -9.60 23.16
N ARG A 165 26.49 -8.47 23.82
CA ARG A 165 27.17 -7.34 23.16
C ARG A 165 28.65 -7.63 22.91
N ILE A 166 29.17 -7.09 21.82
CA ILE A 166 30.60 -7.16 21.49
C ILE A 166 31.43 -6.57 22.63
N GLY A 167 32.52 -7.25 23.00
CA GLY A 167 33.38 -6.91 24.14
C GLY A 167 32.92 -7.54 25.47
N GLY A 168 31.78 -8.22 25.52
CA GLY A 168 31.31 -8.96 26.67
C GLY A 168 31.93 -10.36 26.79
N ILE A 169 31.98 -10.89 28.01
CA ILE A 169 32.38 -12.29 28.28
C ILE A 169 31.09 -13.11 28.29
N ILE A 170 31.07 -14.19 27.54
CA ILE A 170 29.91 -15.06 27.37
C ILE A 170 30.17 -16.39 28.06
N SER A 171 29.49 -16.66 29.14
CA SER A 171 29.54 -17.93 29.85
C SER A 171 28.86 -19.06 29.09
N GLU A 172 29.12 -20.30 29.48
CA GLU A 172 28.41 -21.46 28.93
C GLU A 172 26.89 -21.39 29.19
N ASN A 173 26.52 -20.94 30.38
CA ASN A 173 25.11 -20.75 30.72
C ASN A 173 24.46 -19.68 29.80
N ASP A 174 25.13 -18.57 29.56
CA ASP A 174 24.62 -17.51 28.68
C ASP A 174 24.42 -18.06 27.26
N ARG A 175 25.35 -18.87 26.74
CA ARG A 175 25.22 -19.53 25.42
C ARG A 175 23.99 -20.42 25.33
N ASN A 176 23.73 -21.22 26.37
CA ASN A 176 22.56 -22.10 26.41
C ASN A 176 21.26 -21.28 26.49
N VAL A 177 21.22 -20.23 27.30
CA VAL A 177 20.08 -19.31 27.38
C VAL A 177 19.87 -18.60 26.04
N GLY A 178 20.93 -18.12 25.42
CA GLY A 178 20.85 -17.48 24.08
C GLY A 178 20.38 -18.45 23.01
N ALA A 179 20.88 -19.68 22.98
CA ALA A 179 20.44 -20.70 22.05
C ALA A 179 18.94 -21.00 22.20
N ASN A 180 18.49 -21.24 23.43
CA ASN A 180 17.07 -21.48 23.73
C ASN A 180 16.17 -20.27 23.33
N LYS A 181 16.68 -19.04 23.52
CA LYS A 181 15.95 -17.83 23.14
C LYS A 181 15.80 -17.72 21.61
N LEU A 182 16.84 -18.02 20.86
CA LEU A 182 16.79 -18.07 19.41
C LEU A 182 15.95 -19.25 18.88
N GLU A 183 15.96 -20.41 19.56
CA GLU A 183 15.06 -21.52 19.25
C GLU A 183 13.60 -21.09 19.43
N GLN A 184 13.29 -20.46 20.57
CA GLN A 184 11.94 -19.97 20.84
C GLN A 184 11.49 -18.95 19.78
N TYR A 185 12.37 -18.04 19.34
CA TYR A 185 12.10 -17.11 18.25
C TYR A 185 11.70 -17.83 16.95
N TYR A 186 12.35 -18.97 16.63
CA TYR A 186 11.97 -19.73 15.44
C TYR A 186 10.72 -20.58 15.66
N ILE A 187 10.52 -21.11 16.86
CA ILE A 187 9.29 -21.82 17.25
C ILE A 187 8.09 -20.89 17.11
N ASP A 188 8.19 -19.66 17.58
CA ASP A 188 7.15 -18.64 17.48
C ASP A 188 6.85 -18.25 16.01
N LYS A 189 7.82 -18.45 15.10
CA LYS A 189 7.62 -18.31 13.66
C LYS A 189 7.13 -19.57 12.95
N GLY A 190 6.80 -20.63 13.68
CA GLY A 190 6.22 -21.88 13.21
C GLY A 190 7.24 -22.96 12.79
N PHE A 191 8.50 -22.80 13.19
CA PHE A 191 9.53 -23.84 13.01
C PHE A 191 9.69 -24.61 14.32
N LEU A 192 8.74 -25.48 14.61
CA LEU A 192 8.67 -26.18 15.91
C LEU A 192 9.85 -27.14 16.19
N ASP A 193 10.56 -27.51 15.16
CA ASP A 193 11.71 -28.41 15.23
C ASP A 193 13.02 -27.64 14.96
N ALA A 194 13.02 -26.34 15.22
CA ALA A 194 14.23 -25.53 15.08
C ALA A 194 15.25 -25.88 16.19
N GLU A 195 16.49 -26.06 15.79
CA GLU A 195 17.61 -26.28 16.68
C GLU A 195 18.64 -25.16 16.48
N VAL A 196 19.11 -24.58 17.58
CA VAL A 196 20.13 -23.53 17.55
C VAL A 196 21.31 -23.93 18.43
N THR A 197 22.50 -23.93 17.83
CA THR A 197 23.74 -24.13 18.57
C THR A 197 24.59 -22.89 18.54
N MET A 198 25.17 -22.55 19.70
CA MET A 198 26.05 -21.40 19.86
C MET A 198 27.42 -21.87 20.33
N THR A 199 28.41 -21.76 19.47
CA THR A 199 29.76 -22.24 19.74
C THR A 199 30.78 -21.10 19.61
N PRO A 200 31.62 -20.84 20.63
CA PRO A 200 32.69 -19.87 20.52
C PRO A 200 33.79 -20.41 19.61
N VAL A 201 34.24 -19.59 18.67
CA VAL A 201 35.34 -19.89 17.76
C VAL A 201 36.38 -18.81 17.93
N GLU A 202 37.62 -19.16 18.12
CA GLU A 202 38.74 -18.19 18.25
C GLU A 202 38.77 -17.23 17.05
N ASP A 203 38.95 -15.96 17.31
CA ASP A 203 39.14 -14.96 16.27
C ASP A 203 40.61 -14.95 15.81
N PRO A 204 40.88 -15.32 14.54
CA PRO A 204 42.28 -15.39 14.06
C PRO A 204 42.98 -14.02 13.97
N VAL A 205 42.25 -12.93 14.11
CA VAL A 205 42.77 -11.56 13.96
C VAL A 205 43.00 -10.89 15.30
N LEU A 206 42.16 -11.18 16.30
CA LEU A 206 42.20 -10.52 17.62
C LEU A 206 42.58 -11.52 18.71
N GLN A 207 43.67 -11.33 19.38
CA GLN A 207 44.13 -12.22 20.46
C GLN A 207 43.13 -12.25 21.62
N ASN A 208 42.98 -13.42 22.24
CA ASN A 208 42.08 -13.67 23.36
C ASN A 208 40.63 -13.20 23.12
N THR A 209 40.15 -13.36 21.90
CA THR A 209 38.74 -13.08 21.52
C THR A 209 38.08 -14.24 20.81
N VAL A 210 36.78 -14.29 20.89
CA VAL A 210 35.97 -15.33 20.21
C VAL A 210 34.87 -14.70 19.39
N LYS A 211 34.62 -15.28 18.22
CA LYS A 211 33.40 -15.06 17.45
C LYS A 211 32.35 -16.11 17.87
N MET A 212 31.15 -15.67 18.10
CA MET A 212 30.06 -16.61 18.38
C MET A 212 29.53 -17.18 17.06
N LEU A 213 29.81 -18.45 16.80
CA LEU A 213 29.22 -19.20 15.68
C LEU A 213 27.81 -19.65 16.10
N ILE A 214 26.79 -19.06 15.45
CA ILE A 214 25.39 -19.37 15.64
C ILE A 214 24.94 -20.20 14.44
N ASN A 215 24.76 -21.51 14.64
CA ASN A 215 24.23 -22.40 13.63
C ASN A 215 22.76 -22.64 13.90
N VAL A 216 21.93 -22.39 12.88
CA VAL A 216 20.46 -22.50 12.99
C VAL A 216 19.96 -23.55 12.01
N GLU A 217 19.45 -24.63 12.54
CA GLU A 217 18.75 -25.67 11.77
C GLU A 217 17.24 -25.47 11.94
N LYS A 218 16.65 -24.78 10.97
CA LYS A 218 15.24 -24.37 11.06
C LYS A 218 14.27 -25.52 10.90
N ASN A 219 14.67 -26.54 10.17
CA ASN A 219 13.76 -27.58 9.69
C ASN A 219 12.53 -27.01 8.93
N ASP A 220 11.55 -27.84 8.64
CA ASP A 220 10.35 -27.40 7.91
C ASP A 220 9.30 -26.84 8.86
N LYS A 221 8.51 -25.87 8.36
CA LYS A 221 7.35 -25.39 9.11
C LYS A 221 6.31 -26.49 9.23
N VAL A 222 5.90 -26.77 10.44
CA VAL A 222 4.90 -27.79 10.71
C VAL A 222 3.53 -27.35 10.21
N LYS A 223 2.81 -28.26 9.50
CA LYS A 223 1.50 -28.01 8.89
C LYS A 223 0.38 -28.55 9.76
N ILE A 224 -0.74 -27.82 9.78
CA ILE A 224 -1.95 -28.23 10.48
C ILE A 224 -2.77 -29.16 9.60
N LYS A 225 -3.04 -30.38 10.10
CA LYS A 225 -3.89 -31.36 9.42
C LYS A 225 -5.36 -31.05 9.63
N LYS A 226 -5.77 -30.83 10.89
CA LYS A 226 -7.16 -30.64 11.27
C LYS A 226 -7.29 -29.80 12.53
N VAL A 227 -8.36 -29.00 12.59
CA VAL A 227 -8.83 -28.31 13.79
C VAL A 227 -10.18 -28.92 14.14
N ASN A 228 -10.26 -29.60 15.27
CA ASN A 228 -11.46 -30.26 15.79
C ASN A 228 -12.04 -29.45 16.95
N PHE A 229 -13.36 -29.37 16.97
CA PHE A 229 -14.10 -28.78 18.08
C PHE A 229 -14.97 -29.87 18.72
N VAL A 230 -15.03 -29.87 20.04
CA VAL A 230 -15.81 -30.83 20.82
C VAL A 230 -16.62 -30.04 21.84
N GLY A 231 -17.91 -30.34 21.96
CA GLY A 231 -18.82 -29.64 22.89
C GLY A 231 -19.63 -28.51 22.25
N ASN A 232 -19.26 -28.10 21.00
CA ASN A 232 -19.98 -27.06 20.26
C ASN A 232 -21.29 -27.60 19.68
N GLN A 233 -22.42 -27.32 20.34
CA GLN A 233 -23.77 -27.72 19.89
C GLN A 233 -24.50 -26.56 19.20
N ALA A 234 -24.36 -25.34 19.73
CA ALA A 234 -25.04 -24.14 19.21
C ALA A 234 -24.41 -23.63 17.91
N ILE A 235 -23.08 -23.67 17.82
CA ILE A 235 -22.36 -23.09 16.68
C ILE A 235 -21.63 -24.20 15.90
N LYS A 236 -21.95 -24.33 14.63
CA LYS A 236 -21.36 -25.37 13.74
C LYS A 236 -19.86 -25.15 13.54
N ASP A 237 -19.08 -26.23 13.51
CA ASP A 237 -17.63 -26.26 13.24
C ASP A 237 -17.20 -25.35 12.08
N LYS A 238 -17.97 -25.29 10.98
CA LYS A 238 -17.65 -24.47 9.81
C LYS A 238 -17.58 -22.98 10.16
N LYS A 239 -18.42 -22.51 11.10
CA LYS A 239 -18.39 -21.12 11.57
C LYS A 239 -17.23 -20.88 12.52
N LEU A 240 -16.96 -21.84 13.42
CA LEU A 240 -15.83 -21.77 14.35
C LEU A 240 -14.48 -21.76 13.63
N ARG A 241 -14.31 -22.64 12.61
CA ARG A 241 -13.09 -22.65 11.79
C ARG A 241 -12.83 -21.34 11.03
N LYS A 242 -13.83 -20.52 10.79
CA LYS A 242 -13.63 -19.19 10.18
C LYS A 242 -12.98 -18.20 11.13
N GLN A 243 -13.13 -18.38 12.44
CA GLN A 243 -12.53 -17.54 13.47
C GLN A 243 -11.02 -17.78 13.60
N PHE A 244 -10.57 -18.95 13.15
CA PHE A 244 -9.16 -19.27 13.01
C PHE A 244 -8.63 -18.59 11.73
N SER A 245 -8.21 -17.33 11.83
CA SER A 245 -7.80 -16.53 10.67
C SER A 245 -6.42 -16.94 10.16
N ASP A 246 -5.53 -17.30 11.05
CA ASP A 246 -4.13 -17.59 10.78
C ASP A 246 -3.78 -19.07 10.97
N THR A 247 -4.45 -19.77 11.87
CA THR A 247 -4.29 -21.20 12.15
C THR A 247 -5.22 -22.05 11.25
N LYS A 248 -4.85 -22.22 9.96
CA LYS A 248 -5.71 -22.92 8.98
C LYS A 248 -5.29 -24.36 8.73
N GLN A 249 -6.27 -25.26 8.67
CA GLN A 249 -6.02 -26.64 8.31
C GLN A 249 -5.65 -26.83 6.84
N LYS A 250 -4.91 -27.91 6.51
CA LYS A 250 -4.52 -28.28 5.14
C LYS A 250 -5.77 -28.47 4.25
N GLY A 251 -5.75 -27.94 3.03
CA GLY A 251 -6.83 -28.11 2.05
C GLY A 251 -7.56 -26.84 1.63
N THR A 252 -7.20 -25.66 2.16
CA THR A 252 -7.66 -24.37 1.64
C THR A 252 -6.78 -23.92 0.48
N LEU A 253 -7.38 -23.74 -0.71
CA LEU A 253 -6.70 -23.28 -1.91
C LEU A 253 -6.02 -21.91 -1.61
N LEU A 254 -4.75 -21.77 -1.96
CA LEU A 254 -3.93 -20.55 -1.81
C LEU A 254 -3.57 -20.12 -0.36
N LYS A 255 -3.95 -20.85 0.69
CA LYS A 255 -3.58 -20.51 2.06
C LYS A 255 -2.56 -21.50 2.64
N LYS A 256 -1.47 -20.96 3.17
CA LYS A 256 -0.42 -21.78 3.79
C LYS A 256 -0.90 -22.27 5.16
N SER A 257 -1.11 -23.60 5.29
CA SER A 257 -1.41 -24.24 6.57
C SER A 257 -0.10 -24.36 7.35
N LYS A 258 0.08 -23.54 8.40
CA LYS A 258 1.26 -23.55 9.26
C LYS A 258 0.80 -23.41 10.69
N PHE A 259 1.45 -24.09 11.61
CA PHE A 259 1.21 -23.93 13.03
C PHE A 259 2.21 -22.90 13.59
N VAL A 260 1.69 -21.81 14.15
CA VAL A 260 2.42 -20.79 14.90
C VAL A 260 1.69 -20.65 16.24
N LYS A 261 2.40 -20.82 17.34
CA LYS A 261 1.77 -20.85 18.67
C LYS A 261 1.08 -19.52 19.02
N ALA A 262 1.72 -18.40 18.70
CA ALA A 262 1.15 -17.07 18.92
C ALA A 262 -0.16 -16.86 18.14
N ASP A 263 -0.19 -17.25 16.86
CA ASP A 263 -1.38 -17.18 16.02
C ASP A 263 -2.51 -18.07 16.58
N TYR A 264 -2.15 -19.25 17.07
CA TYR A 264 -3.12 -20.18 17.68
C TYR A 264 -3.74 -19.61 18.96
N GLU A 265 -2.92 -18.97 19.82
CA GLU A 265 -3.43 -18.31 21.02
C GLU A 265 -4.32 -17.11 20.69
N ALA A 266 -3.98 -16.34 19.67
CA ALA A 266 -4.82 -15.27 19.16
C ALA A 266 -6.14 -15.80 18.58
N ASP A 267 -6.10 -16.87 17.80
CA ASP A 267 -7.30 -17.49 17.21
C ASP A 267 -8.22 -18.11 18.29
N LYS A 268 -7.67 -18.64 19.40
CA LYS A 268 -8.47 -19.06 20.56
C LYS A 268 -9.22 -17.89 21.20
N LYS A 269 -8.57 -16.74 21.35
CA LYS A 269 -9.24 -15.52 21.84
C LYS A 269 -10.33 -15.07 20.89
N ASN A 270 -10.07 -15.06 19.58
CA ASN A 270 -11.06 -14.74 18.56
C ASN A 270 -12.26 -15.70 18.61
N LEU A 271 -12.01 -16.97 18.86
CA LEU A 271 -13.06 -17.97 19.01
C LEU A 271 -13.97 -17.66 20.21
N ILE A 272 -13.41 -17.38 21.38
CA ILE A 272 -14.20 -17.02 22.56
C ILE A 272 -14.94 -15.70 22.34
N GLN A 273 -14.28 -14.69 21.76
CA GLN A 273 -14.92 -13.42 21.40
C GLN A 273 -16.12 -13.64 20.46
N TYR A 274 -15.99 -14.55 19.50
CA TYR A 274 -17.08 -14.89 18.59
C TYR A 274 -18.26 -15.55 19.33
N TYR A 275 -18.01 -16.41 20.34
CA TYR A 275 -19.05 -16.95 21.18
C TYR A 275 -19.76 -15.86 21.99
N ILE A 276 -19.02 -14.95 22.60
CA ILE A 276 -19.55 -13.79 23.34
C ILE A 276 -20.42 -12.91 22.43
N GLN A 277 -19.98 -12.62 21.21
CA GLN A 277 -20.75 -11.87 20.21
C GLN A 277 -22.05 -12.58 19.79
N ASN A 278 -22.13 -13.90 19.94
CA ASN A 278 -23.32 -14.70 19.67
C ASN A 278 -24.13 -15.03 20.94
N GLY A 279 -23.90 -14.31 22.04
CA GLY A 279 -24.69 -14.40 23.26
C GLY A 279 -24.19 -15.41 24.28
N HIS A 280 -23.13 -16.13 24.00
CA HIS A 280 -22.55 -17.11 24.93
C HIS A 280 -21.46 -16.46 25.80
N SER A 281 -21.89 -15.64 26.76
CA SER A 281 -20.96 -14.88 27.62
C SER A 281 -20.13 -15.75 28.53
N ASP A 282 -20.60 -16.96 28.88
CA ASP A 282 -19.90 -17.91 29.74
C ASP A 282 -19.04 -18.92 28.94
N ALA A 283 -18.94 -18.75 27.61
CA ALA A 283 -18.21 -19.66 26.78
C ALA A 283 -16.72 -19.72 27.14
N GLN A 284 -16.19 -20.91 27.26
CA GLN A 284 -14.79 -21.13 27.60
C GLN A 284 -14.21 -22.37 26.89
N ILE A 285 -12.91 -22.32 26.65
CA ILE A 285 -12.16 -23.50 26.21
C ILE A 285 -11.71 -24.24 27.47
N VAL A 286 -12.39 -25.32 27.79
CA VAL A 286 -12.11 -26.14 28.99
C VAL A 286 -10.77 -26.85 28.88
N ARG A 287 -10.43 -27.29 27.67
CA ARG A 287 -9.18 -27.99 27.37
C ARG A 287 -8.84 -27.82 25.91
N ASP A 288 -7.58 -27.62 25.62
CA ASP A 288 -7.04 -27.72 24.30
C ASP A 288 -5.85 -28.68 24.25
N SER A 289 -5.63 -29.33 23.13
CA SER A 289 -4.48 -30.18 22.90
C SER A 289 -3.91 -30.02 21.51
N VAL A 290 -2.57 -29.97 21.46
CA VAL A 290 -1.78 -29.87 20.23
C VAL A 290 -0.95 -31.14 20.13
N TRP A 291 -1.21 -32.00 19.17
CA TRP A 291 -0.49 -33.24 19.01
C TRP A 291 -0.13 -33.52 17.55
N ARG A 292 0.94 -34.30 17.32
CA ARG A 292 1.41 -34.65 15.99
C ARG A 292 0.99 -36.06 15.65
N ASP A 293 0.61 -36.25 14.40
CA ASP A 293 0.38 -37.59 13.87
C ASP A 293 1.70 -38.25 13.36
N ASP A 294 1.64 -39.52 12.93
CA ASP A 294 2.79 -40.29 12.43
C ASP A 294 3.47 -39.65 11.20
N LYS A 295 2.81 -38.67 10.55
CA LYS A 295 3.32 -37.93 9.38
C LYS A 295 3.88 -36.57 9.77
N GLY A 296 4.03 -36.28 11.07
CA GLY A 296 4.52 -35.02 11.58
C GLY A 296 3.55 -33.83 11.45
N LEU A 297 2.29 -34.07 11.05
CA LEU A 297 1.27 -33.03 10.93
C LEU A 297 0.61 -32.76 12.29
N VAL A 298 0.34 -31.49 12.58
CA VAL A 298 -0.32 -31.06 13.82
C VAL A 298 -1.83 -31.22 13.72
N ASN A 299 -2.44 -31.80 14.73
CA ASN A 299 -3.87 -31.78 14.99
C ASN A 299 -4.14 -30.94 16.23
N LEU A 300 -5.22 -30.16 16.18
CA LEU A 300 -5.67 -29.26 17.23
C LEU A 300 -7.05 -29.74 17.69
N ASP A 301 -7.18 -30.09 18.95
CA ASP A 301 -8.46 -30.52 19.54
C ASP A 301 -8.83 -29.51 20.63
N LEU A 302 -9.96 -28.81 20.46
CA LEU A 302 -10.49 -27.82 21.39
C LEU A 302 -11.80 -28.32 22.00
N HIS A 303 -11.82 -28.47 23.32
CA HIS A 303 -13.03 -28.77 24.07
C HIS A 303 -13.65 -27.49 24.57
N ILE A 304 -14.87 -27.23 24.14
CA ILE A 304 -15.58 -25.98 24.38
C ILE A 304 -16.78 -26.26 25.29
N ASP A 305 -16.92 -25.45 26.30
CA ASP A 305 -18.18 -25.30 27.02
C ASP A 305 -18.82 -24.00 26.53
N GLU A 306 -19.95 -24.12 25.84
CA GLU A 306 -20.61 -22.95 25.19
C GLU A 306 -21.39 -22.11 26.22
N GLY A 307 -21.69 -22.69 27.42
CA GLY A 307 -22.59 -22.04 28.38
C GLY A 307 -23.98 -21.76 27.82
N VAL A 308 -24.71 -20.87 28.48
CA VAL A 308 -26.07 -20.46 28.11
C VAL A 308 -25.99 -19.37 27.03
N GLN A 309 -26.89 -19.40 26.05
CA GLN A 309 -27.06 -18.29 25.13
C GLN A 309 -27.96 -17.22 25.74
N TYR A 310 -27.40 -16.09 26.09
CA TYR A 310 -28.12 -14.96 26.67
C TYR A 310 -28.78 -14.06 25.61
N LYS A 311 -29.86 -13.42 26.02
CA LYS A 311 -30.62 -12.43 25.25
C LYS A 311 -30.78 -11.14 26.05
N PHE A 312 -30.97 -10.03 25.37
CA PHE A 312 -31.31 -8.77 26.02
C PHE A 312 -32.71 -8.86 26.65
N GLY A 313 -32.77 -8.57 27.93
CA GLY A 313 -33.99 -8.44 28.70
C GLY A 313 -34.57 -7.03 28.61
N GLU A 314 -34.95 -6.48 29.76
CA GLU A 314 -35.45 -5.10 29.87
C GLU A 314 -34.27 -4.14 29.95
N ILE A 315 -34.29 -3.07 29.14
CA ILE A 315 -33.30 -1.99 29.18
C ILE A 315 -33.96 -0.77 29.80
N LYS A 316 -33.45 -0.34 30.94
CA LYS A 316 -33.95 0.83 31.67
C LYS A 316 -32.91 1.96 31.64
N TRP A 317 -33.38 3.18 31.58
CA TRP A 317 -32.55 4.37 31.56
C TRP A 317 -32.67 5.11 32.90
N LYS A 318 -31.56 5.61 33.40
CA LYS A 318 -31.51 6.45 34.62
C LYS A 318 -30.51 7.58 34.41
N GLY A 319 -30.90 8.80 34.80
CA GLY A 319 -30.05 9.99 34.76
C GLY A 319 -30.16 10.77 33.44
N ASN A 320 -31.05 10.36 32.53
CA ASN A 320 -31.30 11.04 31.26
C ASN A 320 -32.32 12.17 31.45
N SER A 321 -31.86 13.42 31.46
CA SER A 321 -32.76 14.59 31.55
C SER A 321 -33.03 15.24 30.19
N LEU A 322 -32.11 15.14 29.26
CA LEU A 322 -32.16 15.77 27.93
C LEU A 322 -33.02 14.99 26.93
N TYR A 323 -32.96 13.69 26.95
CA TYR A 323 -33.64 12.78 26.03
C TYR A 323 -34.55 11.83 26.80
N THR A 324 -35.73 11.54 26.23
CA THR A 324 -36.64 10.54 26.79
C THR A 324 -36.14 9.12 26.55
N ASP A 325 -36.57 8.19 27.40
CA ASP A 325 -36.25 6.75 27.26
C ASP A 325 -36.56 6.22 25.86
N GLY A 326 -37.69 6.66 25.29
CA GLY A 326 -38.07 6.25 23.93
C GLY A 326 -37.09 6.74 22.84
N GLN A 327 -36.57 7.95 22.97
CA GLN A 327 -35.60 8.50 22.04
C GLN A 327 -34.26 7.74 22.15
N LEU A 328 -33.81 7.50 23.37
CA LEU A 328 -32.55 6.74 23.60
C LEU A 328 -32.70 5.30 23.12
N ALA A 329 -33.84 4.65 23.40
CA ALA A 329 -34.13 3.31 22.92
C ALA A 329 -34.18 3.22 21.39
N ALA A 330 -34.69 4.24 20.71
CA ALA A 330 -34.71 4.31 19.24
C ALA A 330 -33.29 4.44 18.64
N VAL A 331 -32.42 5.21 19.27
CA VAL A 331 -31.02 5.34 18.87
C VAL A 331 -30.23 4.06 19.17
N LEU A 332 -30.38 3.50 20.35
CA LEU A 332 -29.74 2.25 20.76
C LEU A 332 -30.17 1.08 19.85
N ASN A 333 -31.46 1.06 19.44
CA ASN A 333 -32.04 0.09 18.54
C ASN A 333 -31.72 -1.38 18.87
N ILE A 334 -31.85 -1.76 20.14
CA ILE A 334 -31.72 -3.13 20.61
C ILE A 334 -33.09 -3.61 21.15
N PRO A 335 -33.86 -4.38 20.39
CA PRO A 335 -35.13 -4.93 20.84
C PRO A 335 -34.93 -5.98 21.94
N LYS A 336 -35.86 -6.05 22.88
CA LYS A 336 -35.91 -7.12 23.87
C LYS A 336 -35.97 -8.50 23.20
N GLY A 337 -35.21 -9.47 23.70
CA GLY A 337 -35.15 -10.84 23.17
C GLY A 337 -34.15 -11.04 22.04
N THR A 338 -33.44 -9.99 21.60
CA THR A 338 -32.29 -10.15 20.69
C THR A 338 -31.14 -10.82 21.43
N VAL A 339 -30.28 -11.53 20.69
CA VAL A 339 -29.11 -12.19 21.24
C VAL A 339 -28.19 -11.15 21.91
N PHE A 340 -27.77 -11.44 23.14
CA PHE A 340 -26.89 -10.55 23.88
C PHE A 340 -25.50 -10.46 23.22
N ASN A 341 -25.10 -9.26 22.86
CA ASN A 341 -23.79 -8.97 22.31
C ASN A 341 -23.24 -7.72 23.03
N PRO A 342 -22.30 -7.89 23.95
CA PRO A 342 -21.76 -6.76 24.72
C PRO A 342 -20.93 -5.81 23.88
N GLU A 343 -20.31 -6.28 22.80
CA GLU A 343 -19.53 -5.44 21.87
C GLU A 343 -20.45 -4.56 21.01
N ASP A 344 -21.53 -5.12 20.48
CA ASP A 344 -22.56 -4.34 19.73
C ASP A 344 -23.19 -3.30 20.67
N LEU A 345 -23.45 -3.68 21.92
CA LEU A 345 -23.93 -2.74 22.94
C LEU A 345 -22.95 -1.60 23.17
N ALA A 346 -21.68 -1.91 23.42
CA ALA A 346 -20.64 -0.89 23.64
C ALA A 346 -20.49 0.04 22.44
N GLN A 347 -20.49 -0.51 21.20
CA GLN A 347 -20.41 0.29 19.98
C GLN A 347 -21.61 1.25 19.85
N ARG A 348 -22.83 0.81 20.17
CA ARG A 348 -24.03 1.64 20.11
C ARG A 348 -24.13 2.65 21.26
N LEU A 349 -23.46 2.41 22.37
CA LEU A 349 -23.37 3.35 23.47
C LEU A 349 -22.28 4.40 23.27
N GLU A 350 -21.08 3.97 22.90
CA GLU A 350 -19.88 4.82 22.96
C GLU A 350 -19.32 5.25 21.62
N PHE A 351 -19.34 4.40 20.61
CA PHE A 351 -18.69 4.68 19.33
C PHE A 351 -19.24 3.86 18.18
N SER A 352 -20.13 4.43 17.39
CA SER A 352 -20.50 3.89 16.08
C SER A 352 -19.75 4.60 14.94
N LEU A 353 -19.38 3.84 13.91
CA LEU A 353 -18.69 4.40 12.73
C LEU A 353 -19.52 5.43 11.95
N ASP A 354 -20.84 5.37 12.08
CA ASP A 354 -21.77 6.29 11.45
C ASP A 354 -22.18 7.47 12.36
N GLY A 355 -21.62 7.55 13.58
CA GLY A 355 -21.89 8.61 14.55
C GLY A 355 -23.29 8.55 15.16
N ARG A 356 -24.00 7.41 15.07
CA ARG A 356 -25.35 7.20 15.58
C ARG A 356 -25.36 6.42 16.89
N ASP A 357 -24.44 6.73 17.79
CA ASP A 357 -24.39 6.15 19.14
C ASP A 357 -24.92 7.13 20.17
N ILE A 358 -25.18 6.61 21.38
CA ILE A 358 -25.73 7.39 22.47
C ILE A 358 -24.78 8.50 22.92
N SER A 359 -23.48 8.21 23.01
CA SER A 359 -22.45 9.20 23.40
C SER A 359 -22.35 10.34 22.37
N SER A 360 -22.38 10.03 21.07
CA SER A 360 -22.38 11.07 20.02
C SER A 360 -23.60 11.97 20.10
N LEU A 361 -24.79 11.44 20.41
CA LEU A 361 -26.02 12.20 20.57
C LEU A 361 -25.91 13.33 21.62
N TYR A 362 -25.22 13.05 22.73
CA TYR A 362 -24.97 14.02 23.80
C TYR A 362 -23.76 14.90 23.51
N MET A 363 -22.65 14.32 23.08
CA MET A 363 -21.41 15.04 22.81
C MET A 363 -21.54 16.07 21.69
N ASP A 364 -22.40 15.83 20.69
CA ASP A 364 -22.67 16.78 19.61
C ASP A 364 -23.53 17.98 20.07
N LYS A 365 -24.07 17.90 21.29
CA LYS A 365 -24.75 19.01 21.95
C LYS A 365 -23.88 19.70 23.00
N GLY A 366 -22.61 19.38 23.07
CA GLY A 366 -21.65 20.00 23.99
C GLY A 366 -21.43 19.24 25.29
N TYR A 367 -22.08 18.10 25.54
CA TYR A 367 -21.95 17.35 26.79
C TYR A 367 -20.67 16.49 26.75
N LEU A 368 -19.52 17.15 26.79
CA LEU A 368 -18.20 16.50 26.74
C LEU A 368 -17.98 15.45 27.85
N PHE A 369 -18.55 15.70 29.01
CA PHE A 369 -18.40 14.85 30.20
C PHE A 369 -19.45 13.75 30.28
N PHE A 370 -20.23 13.57 29.20
CA PHE A 370 -21.21 12.51 29.13
C PHE A 370 -20.56 11.14 29.33
N ASN A 371 -21.17 10.34 30.17
CA ASN A 371 -20.82 8.95 30.37
C ASN A 371 -22.09 8.10 30.50
N VAL A 372 -22.06 6.90 29.96
CA VAL A 372 -23.11 5.91 30.10
C VAL A 372 -22.51 4.58 30.57
N ASP A 373 -23.03 4.06 31.69
CA ASP A 373 -22.55 2.84 32.30
C ASP A 373 -23.66 1.77 32.25
N PRO A 374 -23.52 0.74 31.42
CA PRO A 374 -24.49 -0.37 31.33
C PRO A 374 -24.29 -1.37 32.48
N GLN A 375 -25.18 -1.34 33.47
CA GLN A 375 -25.15 -2.26 34.58
C GLN A 375 -26.11 -3.43 34.37
N GLN A 376 -25.61 -4.65 34.49
CA GLN A 376 -26.44 -5.87 34.53
C GLN A 376 -27.13 -5.96 35.88
N VAL A 377 -28.45 -5.73 35.93
CA VAL A 377 -29.19 -5.68 37.17
C VAL A 377 -29.86 -7.00 37.55
N ALA A 378 -30.18 -7.84 36.55
CA ALA A 378 -30.74 -9.16 36.81
C ALA A 378 -30.45 -10.10 35.63
N ILE A 379 -30.16 -11.35 35.96
CA ILE A 379 -30.12 -12.45 34.96
C ILE A 379 -31.30 -13.38 35.31
N ARG A 380 -32.23 -13.52 34.36
CA ARG A 380 -33.41 -14.36 34.49
C ARG A 380 -33.37 -15.46 33.44
N GLN A 381 -33.01 -16.66 33.83
CA GLN A 381 -32.80 -17.80 32.94
C GLN A 381 -31.78 -17.48 31.82
N ASP A 382 -32.25 -17.13 30.62
CA ASP A 382 -31.46 -16.79 29.43
C ASP A 382 -31.49 -15.30 29.08
N THR A 383 -32.04 -14.44 29.96
CA THR A 383 -32.19 -13.00 29.67
C THR A 383 -31.44 -12.15 30.67
N ILE A 384 -30.77 -11.12 30.18
CA ILE A 384 -30.01 -10.14 30.97
C ILE A 384 -30.74 -8.81 30.93
N ASP A 385 -31.25 -8.35 32.07
CA ASP A 385 -31.81 -7.02 32.25
C ASP A 385 -30.69 -6.02 32.54
N ILE A 386 -30.73 -4.86 31.83
CA ILE A 386 -29.67 -3.85 31.90
C ILE A 386 -30.25 -2.51 32.37
N GLU A 387 -29.56 -1.85 33.26
CA GLU A 387 -29.81 -0.49 33.67
C GLU A 387 -28.71 0.41 33.10
N MET A 388 -29.08 1.31 32.16
CA MET A 388 -28.17 2.31 31.59
C MET A 388 -28.10 3.50 32.55
N ARG A 389 -26.99 3.67 33.25
CA ARG A 389 -26.75 4.81 34.13
C ARG A 389 -26.07 5.91 33.34
N ILE A 390 -26.79 6.99 33.14
CA ILE A 390 -26.31 8.15 32.38
C ILE A 390 -25.87 9.23 33.36
N PHE A 391 -24.68 9.76 33.10
CA PHE A 391 -24.19 11.01 33.67
C PHE A 391 -24.03 12.01 32.52
N GLU A 392 -24.94 12.98 32.42
CA GLU A 392 -24.95 13.95 31.31
C GLU A 392 -23.79 14.95 31.44
N GLY A 393 -23.48 15.38 32.66
CA GLY A 393 -22.46 16.37 32.93
C GLY A 393 -22.81 17.79 32.44
N PRO A 394 -21.94 18.77 32.62
CA PRO A 394 -22.10 20.11 32.07
C PRO A 394 -21.72 20.18 30.60
N GLN A 395 -22.29 21.15 29.89
CA GLN A 395 -21.87 21.45 28.50
C GLN A 395 -20.52 22.16 28.50
N ALA A 396 -19.64 21.78 27.58
CA ALA A 396 -18.38 22.44 27.30
C ALA A 396 -18.46 23.32 26.04
N THR A 397 -17.78 24.46 26.10
CA THR A 397 -17.60 25.35 24.94
C THR A 397 -16.13 25.34 24.53
N ILE A 398 -15.85 25.36 23.24
CA ILE A 398 -14.50 25.39 22.70
C ILE A 398 -13.89 26.79 22.99
N ASP A 399 -12.79 26.81 23.74
CA ASP A 399 -12.06 28.07 24.04
C ASP A 399 -11.04 28.35 22.93
N LYS A 400 -10.16 27.38 22.65
CA LYS A 400 -9.09 27.54 21.69
C LYS A 400 -8.96 26.31 20.78
N VAL A 401 -8.60 26.59 19.51
CA VAL A 401 -8.20 25.54 18.56
C VAL A 401 -6.75 25.80 18.16
N THR A 402 -5.87 24.84 18.44
CA THR A 402 -4.43 24.91 18.15
C THR A 402 -4.04 23.84 17.14
N ILE A 403 -3.15 24.20 16.22
CA ILE A 403 -2.59 23.27 15.22
C ILE A 403 -1.06 23.27 15.43
N LYS A 404 -0.45 22.08 15.45
CA LYS A 404 1.00 21.90 15.66
C LYS A 404 1.56 20.89 14.66
N GLY A 405 2.82 21.06 14.26
CA GLY A 405 3.56 20.16 13.38
C GLY A 405 3.40 20.41 11.88
N ASN A 406 2.80 21.56 11.52
CA ASN A 406 2.66 22.02 10.15
C ASN A 406 3.83 22.95 9.78
N ASP A 407 5.04 22.38 9.66
CA ASP A 407 6.27 23.17 9.46
C ASP A 407 6.39 23.79 8.06
N ARG A 408 5.75 23.19 7.05
CA ARG A 408 5.77 23.64 5.64
C ARG A 408 4.42 24.17 5.18
N THR A 409 3.33 23.53 5.65
CA THR A 409 1.97 23.88 5.24
C THR A 409 1.47 25.03 6.08
N HIS A 410 0.99 26.07 5.45
CA HIS A 410 0.45 27.24 6.15
C HIS A 410 -0.77 26.81 6.98
N GLU A 411 -0.88 27.37 8.19
CA GLU A 411 -1.91 26.99 9.17
C GLU A 411 -3.33 27.21 8.64
N ASP A 412 -3.55 28.26 7.84
CA ASP A 412 -4.85 28.57 7.25
C ASP A 412 -5.36 27.46 6.33
N ILE A 413 -4.47 26.67 5.70
CA ILE A 413 -4.83 25.50 4.88
C ILE A 413 -5.50 24.42 5.72
N ILE A 414 -5.04 24.22 6.94
CA ILE A 414 -5.63 23.27 7.88
C ILE A 414 -6.89 23.88 8.50
N ARG A 415 -6.78 25.12 8.94
CA ARG A 415 -7.83 25.82 9.67
C ARG A 415 -9.13 25.97 8.87
N ARG A 416 -9.05 26.13 7.55
CA ARG A 416 -10.24 26.24 6.67
C ARG A 416 -11.01 24.91 6.52
N VAL A 417 -10.39 23.77 6.76
CA VAL A 417 -11.06 22.45 6.71
C VAL A 417 -11.52 21.99 8.09
N VAL A 418 -10.95 22.55 9.16
CA VAL A 418 -11.36 22.25 10.54
C VAL A 418 -12.74 22.83 10.82
N ARG A 419 -13.63 21.97 11.38
CA ARG A 419 -15.03 22.31 11.70
C ARG A 419 -15.19 22.90 13.08
N THR A 420 -14.31 22.56 14.01
CA THR A 420 -14.32 23.06 15.38
C THR A 420 -13.86 24.52 15.42
N ARG A 421 -14.65 25.39 16.06
CA ARG A 421 -14.33 26.82 16.14
C ARG A 421 -14.42 27.32 17.57
N PRO A 422 -13.54 28.24 17.98
CA PRO A 422 -13.65 28.91 19.27
C PRO A 422 -15.02 29.56 19.45
N GLY A 423 -15.62 29.39 20.64
CA GLY A 423 -16.95 29.90 21.00
C GLY A 423 -18.10 28.98 20.65
N GLU A 424 -17.92 27.95 19.84
CA GLU A 424 -18.94 26.94 19.57
C GLU A 424 -18.99 25.88 20.68
N LYS A 425 -20.11 25.17 20.77
CA LYS A 425 -20.23 24.02 21.66
C LYS A 425 -19.32 22.89 21.19
N PHE A 426 -18.83 22.12 22.13
CA PHE A 426 -18.11 20.90 21.81
C PHE A 426 -18.97 19.96 20.96
N SER A 427 -18.41 19.40 19.91
CA SER A 427 -19.07 18.41 19.06
C SER A 427 -18.04 17.34 18.66
N ARG A 428 -18.34 16.10 19.01
CA ARG A 428 -17.50 14.94 18.67
C ARG A 428 -17.52 14.68 17.17
N SER A 429 -18.68 14.82 16.54
CA SER A 429 -18.81 14.63 15.09
C SER A 429 -18.00 15.66 14.31
N ASP A 430 -17.91 16.91 14.79
CA ASP A 430 -17.08 17.94 14.15
C ASP A 430 -15.58 17.67 14.30
N ILE A 431 -15.16 17.08 15.41
CA ILE A 431 -13.77 16.64 15.60
C ILE A 431 -13.43 15.51 14.62
N ILE A 432 -14.27 14.46 14.56
CA ILE A 432 -14.06 13.32 13.66
C ILE A 432 -14.07 13.78 12.20
N ARG A 433 -14.98 14.72 11.87
CA ARG A 433 -15.05 15.31 10.53
C ARG A 433 -13.78 16.14 10.24
N SER A 434 -13.32 16.96 11.18
CA SER A 434 -12.08 17.71 11.03
C SER A 434 -10.87 16.80 10.82
N GLN A 435 -10.77 15.71 11.58
CA GLN A 435 -9.74 14.71 11.42
C GLN A 435 -9.73 14.11 9.99
N ARG A 436 -10.91 13.74 9.50
CA ARG A 436 -11.08 13.22 8.14
C ARG A 436 -10.68 14.25 7.08
N GLU A 437 -11.12 15.49 7.25
CA GLU A 437 -10.81 16.56 6.29
C GLU A 437 -9.31 16.90 6.28
N ILE A 438 -8.63 16.91 7.45
CA ILE A 438 -7.18 17.07 7.54
C ILE A 438 -6.46 15.91 6.84
N THR A 439 -6.90 14.68 7.08
CA THR A 439 -6.36 13.48 6.41
C THR A 439 -6.54 13.56 4.89
N ASN A 440 -7.70 14.02 4.42
CA ASN A 440 -8.02 14.15 3.00
C ASN A 440 -7.18 15.20 2.28
N LEU A 441 -6.56 16.16 2.98
CA LEU A 441 -5.60 17.08 2.37
C LEU A 441 -4.41 16.31 1.75
N GLY A 442 -4.06 15.16 2.31
CA GLY A 442 -2.99 14.30 1.80
C GLY A 442 -1.57 14.77 2.14
N TYR A 443 -1.42 15.86 2.89
CA TYR A 443 -0.13 16.44 3.28
C TYR A 443 0.42 15.88 4.58
N PHE A 444 -0.43 15.18 5.36
CA PHE A 444 -0.12 14.71 6.69
C PHE A 444 -0.22 13.18 6.79
N ASP A 445 0.54 12.59 7.69
CA ASP A 445 0.45 11.17 7.97
C ASP A 445 -0.83 10.88 8.79
N PRO A 446 -1.73 10.03 8.29
CA PRO A 446 -2.97 9.68 9.01
C PRO A 446 -2.73 8.93 10.32
N GLU A 447 -1.62 8.17 10.43
CA GLU A 447 -1.31 7.36 11.62
C GLU A 447 -0.79 8.23 12.78
N ASP A 448 -0.14 9.35 12.44
CA ASP A 448 0.45 10.29 13.41
C ASP A 448 -0.42 11.52 13.67
N LEU A 449 -1.67 11.54 13.16
CA LEU A 449 -2.61 12.62 13.44
C LEU A 449 -3.15 12.50 14.87
N GLY A 450 -2.64 13.34 15.77
CA GLY A 450 -3.05 13.42 17.17
C GLY A 450 -4.14 14.46 17.38
N ILE A 451 -5.10 14.13 18.26
CA ILE A 451 -6.11 15.08 18.73
C ILE A 451 -6.12 15.05 20.24
N ASN A 452 -5.89 16.19 20.85
CA ASN A 452 -5.95 16.34 22.31
C ASN A 452 -7.01 17.39 22.67
N THR A 453 -7.77 17.11 23.73
CA THR A 453 -8.88 17.94 24.19
C THR A 453 -8.72 18.31 25.67
N PRO A 454 -7.72 19.12 26.03
CA PRO A 454 -7.52 19.53 27.40
C PRO A 454 -8.70 20.37 27.91
N VAL A 455 -9.25 19.96 29.06
CA VAL A 455 -10.45 20.54 29.63
C VAL A 455 -10.13 21.50 30.75
N ASN A 456 -10.76 22.67 30.74
CA ASN A 456 -10.76 23.58 31.86
C ASN A 456 -12.09 23.43 32.65
N TYR A 457 -12.05 22.69 33.72
CA TYR A 457 -13.23 22.39 34.55
C TYR A 457 -13.81 23.65 35.24
N GLU A 458 -12.97 24.63 35.57
CA GLU A 458 -13.41 25.84 36.26
C GLU A 458 -14.25 26.73 35.36
N ARG A 459 -13.89 26.79 34.05
CA ARG A 459 -14.60 27.62 33.06
C ARG A 459 -15.65 26.86 32.25
N GLY A 460 -15.70 25.55 32.36
CA GLY A 460 -16.52 24.71 31.51
C GLY A 460 -16.13 24.81 30.02
N THR A 461 -14.83 25.00 29.76
CA THR A 461 -14.32 25.14 28.39
C THR A 461 -13.36 24.01 28.05
N VAL A 462 -13.17 23.76 26.76
CA VAL A 462 -12.25 22.77 26.22
C VAL A 462 -11.40 23.39 25.13
N ASP A 463 -10.10 23.15 25.18
CA ASP A 463 -9.21 23.43 24.06
C ASP A 463 -9.17 22.22 23.12
N ILE A 464 -8.99 22.45 21.84
CA ILE A 464 -8.79 21.39 20.86
C ILE A 464 -7.43 21.59 20.22
N GLU A 465 -6.57 20.59 20.36
CA GLU A 465 -5.23 20.61 19.79
C GLU A 465 -5.13 19.50 18.73
N TYR A 466 -4.89 19.91 17.47
CA TYR A 466 -4.57 19.02 16.37
C TYR A 466 -3.06 18.97 16.18
N THR A 467 -2.46 17.79 16.33
CA THR A 467 -1.03 17.58 16.06
C THR A 467 -0.91 16.79 14.76
N VAL A 468 -0.19 17.34 13.80
CA VAL A 468 0.02 16.75 12.49
C VAL A 468 1.50 16.47 12.25
N VAL A 469 1.81 15.46 11.44
CA VAL A 469 3.16 15.17 10.96
C VAL A 469 3.14 15.25 9.45
N GLU A 470 3.96 16.13 8.87
CA GLU A 470 3.99 16.32 7.43
C GLU A 470 4.68 15.16 6.72
N ARG A 471 4.07 14.72 5.62
CA ARG A 471 4.63 13.70 4.72
C ARG A 471 4.82 14.26 3.31
N PRO A 472 5.69 13.66 2.50
CA PRO A 472 5.77 13.98 1.08
C PRO A 472 4.40 13.74 0.42
N SER A 473 3.85 14.77 -0.20
CA SER A 473 2.55 14.73 -0.89
C SER A 473 2.69 14.73 -2.42
N ASP A 474 3.89 14.94 -2.92
CA ASP A 474 4.18 14.98 -4.33
C ASP A 474 4.06 13.59 -4.94
N GLN A 475 3.51 13.52 -6.13
CA GLN A 475 3.27 12.28 -6.84
C GLN A 475 4.09 12.24 -8.12
N LEU A 476 4.83 11.16 -8.29
CA LEU A 476 5.50 10.80 -9.53
C LEU A 476 4.71 9.69 -10.21
N GLU A 477 4.19 9.97 -11.40
CA GLU A 477 3.53 8.99 -12.25
C GLU A 477 4.54 8.50 -13.29
N LEU A 478 4.84 7.22 -13.24
CA LEU A 478 5.60 6.52 -14.28
C LEU A 478 4.72 5.36 -14.74
N SER A 479 4.22 5.45 -15.97
CA SER A 479 3.44 4.35 -16.53
C SER A 479 3.92 4.04 -17.95
N ALA A 480 3.74 2.78 -18.33
CA ALA A 480 3.96 2.33 -19.69
C ALA A 480 2.77 1.47 -20.08
N GLY A 481 2.14 1.81 -21.20
CA GLY A 481 1.04 1.06 -21.79
C GLY A 481 1.44 0.53 -23.16
N TYR A 482 0.90 -0.61 -23.53
CA TYR A 482 1.03 -1.14 -24.89
C TYR A 482 -0.34 -1.11 -25.55
N GLY A 483 -0.49 -0.30 -26.58
CA GLY A 483 -1.71 -0.18 -27.38
C GLY A 483 -1.45 -0.68 -28.78
N GLY A 484 -2.13 -1.75 -29.19
CA GLY A 484 -2.23 -2.33 -30.55
C GLY A 484 -1.24 -1.84 -31.60
N PHE A 485 -1.73 -1.06 -32.53
CA PHE A 485 -0.94 -0.51 -33.64
C PHE A 485 0.15 0.50 -33.19
N GLU A 486 -0.02 1.14 -32.07
CA GLU A 486 0.84 2.24 -31.59
C GLU A 486 2.05 1.81 -30.80
N GLY A 487 2.09 0.56 -30.36
CA GLY A 487 3.20 0.04 -29.57
C GLY A 487 3.23 0.56 -28.13
N LEU A 488 4.42 0.76 -27.59
CA LEU A 488 4.64 1.15 -26.21
C LEU A 488 4.49 2.66 -26.04
N ILE A 489 3.54 3.10 -25.22
CA ILE A 489 3.35 4.49 -24.80
C ILE A 489 3.91 4.65 -23.39
N GLY A 490 4.84 5.56 -23.19
CA GLY A 490 5.35 5.96 -21.90
C GLY A 490 4.68 7.22 -21.39
N THR A 491 4.36 7.26 -20.10
CA THR A 491 3.86 8.45 -19.39
C THR A 491 4.82 8.81 -18.27
N LEU A 492 5.19 10.07 -18.21
CA LEU A 492 5.89 10.69 -17.10
C LEU A 492 5.03 11.83 -16.57
N GLY A 493 4.54 11.71 -15.35
CA GLY A 493 3.76 12.75 -14.68
C GLY A 493 4.40 13.15 -13.36
N VAL A 494 4.37 14.43 -13.05
CA VAL A 494 4.75 14.95 -11.73
C VAL A 494 3.66 15.89 -11.25
N THR A 495 3.15 15.63 -10.06
CA THR A 495 2.14 16.47 -9.43
C THR A 495 2.64 16.91 -8.06
N PHE A 496 2.77 18.21 -7.89
CA PHE A 496 3.10 18.88 -6.63
C PHE A 496 1.80 19.31 -5.95
N ASN A 497 1.44 18.69 -4.83
CA ASN A 497 0.12 18.87 -4.22
C ASN A 497 0.06 20.00 -3.17
N ASN A 498 1.17 20.45 -2.66
CA ASN A 498 1.21 21.54 -1.69
C ASN A 498 2.01 22.74 -2.24
N PHE A 499 1.87 23.03 -3.52
CA PHE A 499 2.56 24.15 -4.16
C PHE A 499 2.11 25.48 -3.60
N SER A 500 3.01 26.48 -3.62
CA SER A 500 2.75 27.84 -3.19
C SER A 500 3.27 28.85 -4.20
N LEU A 501 2.37 29.61 -4.82
CA LEU A 501 2.72 30.75 -5.66
C LEU A 501 3.34 31.90 -4.83
N GLU A 502 2.88 32.07 -3.59
CA GLU A 502 3.37 33.13 -2.69
C GLU A 502 4.83 32.90 -2.31
N ASN A 503 5.20 31.65 -2.09
CA ASN A 503 6.54 31.24 -1.69
C ASN A 503 7.56 31.13 -2.85
N ILE A 504 7.22 31.47 -4.08
CA ILE A 504 8.16 31.41 -5.22
C ILE A 504 9.45 32.23 -4.93
N LYS A 505 9.33 33.34 -4.26
CA LYS A 505 10.48 34.21 -3.92
C LYS A 505 11.22 33.75 -2.65
N ASN A 506 10.62 32.90 -1.85
CA ASN A 506 11.16 32.41 -0.58
C ASN A 506 11.87 31.05 -0.76
N LYS A 507 13.18 31.08 -0.99
CA LYS A 507 13.97 29.88 -1.24
C LYS A 507 13.99 28.88 -0.07
N THR A 508 13.68 29.31 1.15
CA THR A 508 13.64 28.42 2.32
C THR A 508 12.42 27.52 2.33
N ALA A 509 11.35 27.89 1.60
CA ALA A 509 10.14 27.08 1.44
C ALA A 509 10.18 26.10 0.25
N TRP A 510 11.35 25.97 -0.43
CA TRP A 510 11.50 25.08 -1.57
C TRP A 510 11.89 23.67 -1.16
N SER A 511 11.07 22.65 -1.59
CA SER A 511 11.35 21.24 -1.32
C SER A 511 10.58 20.29 -2.28
N PRO A 512 11.01 20.06 -3.52
CA PRO A 512 11.91 20.78 -4.42
C PRO A 512 11.34 22.07 -5.01
N LEU A 513 10.04 22.27 -4.99
CA LEU A 513 9.33 23.48 -5.38
C LEU A 513 8.80 24.24 -4.16
N PRO A 514 8.43 25.51 -4.30
CA PRO A 514 7.85 26.27 -3.21
C PRO A 514 6.55 25.62 -2.71
N THR A 515 6.45 25.39 -1.42
CA THR A 515 5.34 24.70 -0.76
C THR A 515 4.66 25.57 0.28
N GLY A 516 3.42 25.25 0.64
CA GLY A 516 2.72 25.84 1.77
C GLY A 516 1.24 26.18 1.56
N ASP A 517 0.79 26.53 0.35
CA ASP A 517 -0.56 27.03 0.08
C ASP A 517 -1.58 25.95 -0.30
N GLY A 518 -1.17 24.70 -0.38
CA GLY A 518 -2.04 23.60 -0.78
C GLY A 518 -2.50 23.70 -2.25
N GLN A 519 -1.85 24.49 -3.08
CA GLN A 519 -2.10 24.56 -4.52
C GLN A 519 -1.55 23.32 -5.20
N ARG A 520 -2.11 22.96 -6.35
CA ARG A 520 -1.66 21.83 -7.13
C ARG A 520 -1.05 22.28 -8.45
N LEU A 521 0.17 21.84 -8.71
CA LEU A 521 0.86 22.02 -9.98
C LEU A 521 1.10 20.65 -10.60
N SER A 522 0.58 20.39 -11.79
CA SER A 522 0.73 19.13 -12.48
C SER A 522 1.38 19.30 -13.85
N LEU A 523 2.35 18.46 -14.12
CA LEU A 523 3.06 18.36 -15.40
C LEU A 523 2.97 16.91 -15.86
N ARG A 524 2.48 16.66 -17.06
CA ARG A 524 2.38 15.32 -17.62
C ARG A 524 2.87 15.29 -19.04
N LEU A 525 3.74 14.34 -19.32
CA LEU A 525 4.31 14.04 -20.63
C LEU A 525 3.94 12.62 -21.01
N GLN A 526 3.40 12.44 -22.20
CA GLN A 526 3.16 11.12 -22.78
C GLN A 526 3.82 11.05 -24.16
N SER A 527 4.42 9.91 -24.47
CA SER A 527 5.06 9.71 -25.77
C SER A 527 5.17 8.23 -26.12
N ASN A 528 4.98 7.90 -27.40
CA ASN A 528 5.32 6.60 -27.96
C ASN A 528 6.55 6.66 -28.89
N SER A 529 7.36 7.67 -28.78
CA SER A 529 8.61 7.93 -29.50
C SER A 529 8.50 8.23 -30.99
N ARG A 530 7.48 7.76 -31.71
CA ARG A 530 7.36 7.94 -33.18
C ARG A 530 6.14 8.74 -33.62
N PHE A 531 4.96 8.38 -33.11
CA PHE A 531 3.70 8.87 -33.65
C PHE A 531 2.98 9.84 -32.74
N PHE A 532 3.20 9.75 -31.42
CA PHE A 532 2.40 10.47 -30.44
C PHE A 532 3.24 11.17 -29.40
N ARG A 533 2.91 12.44 -29.15
CA ARG A 533 3.44 13.25 -28.04
C ARG A 533 2.32 14.06 -27.44
N SER A 534 2.21 14.04 -26.12
CA SER A 534 1.26 14.88 -25.40
C SER A 534 1.93 15.53 -24.21
N TYR A 535 1.67 16.82 -24.06
CA TYR A 535 2.15 17.67 -22.99
C TYR A 535 0.93 18.23 -22.26
N ASN A 536 0.86 18.11 -20.96
CA ASN A 536 -0.21 18.69 -20.17
C ASN A 536 0.40 19.44 -18.99
N PHE A 537 -0.02 20.66 -18.82
CA PHE A 537 0.31 21.54 -17.71
C PHE A 537 -0.97 22.02 -17.08
N SER A 538 -1.11 21.89 -15.74
CA SER A 538 -2.24 22.47 -15.03
C SER A 538 -1.84 23.00 -13.68
N PHE A 539 -2.46 24.09 -13.29
CA PHE A 539 -2.37 24.72 -11.98
C PHE A 539 -3.77 24.83 -11.38
N THR A 540 -3.91 24.44 -10.12
CA THR A 540 -5.19 24.48 -9.40
C THR A 540 -5.02 25.18 -8.07
N GLU A 541 -5.83 26.24 -7.86
CA GLU A 541 -6.06 26.86 -6.56
C GLU A 541 -7.34 26.26 -5.96
N PRO A 542 -7.26 25.40 -4.91
CA PRO A 542 -8.41 24.65 -4.42
C PRO A 542 -9.40 25.48 -3.61
N TRP A 543 -9.00 26.69 -3.16
CA TRP A 543 -9.83 27.58 -2.34
C TRP A 543 -9.80 29.01 -2.87
N LEU A 544 -10.15 29.22 -4.12
CA LEU A 544 -10.21 30.56 -4.70
C LEU A 544 -11.05 31.52 -3.84
N GLY A 545 -10.41 32.58 -3.36
CA GLY A 545 -11.02 33.55 -2.46
C GLY A 545 -11.05 33.13 -0.97
N GLY A 546 -10.48 31.99 -0.59
CA GLY A 546 -10.21 31.56 0.79
C GLY A 546 -11.42 31.20 1.66
N LYS A 547 -12.67 31.49 1.22
CA LYS A 547 -13.88 31.34 2.04
C LYS A 547 -14.66 30.06 1.78
N ARG A 548 -14.55 29.52 0.60
CA ARG A 548 -15.28 28.32 0.15
C ARG A 548 -14.35 27.42 -0.66
N PRO A 549 -14.57 26.10 -0.68
CA PRO A 549 -13.78 25.16 -1.49
C PRO A 549 -14.13 25.29 -2.98
N ASN A 550 -13.83 26.45 -3.56
CA ASN A 550 -13.98 26.70 -4.99
C ASN A 550 -12.64 26.45 -5.65
N ALA A 551 -12.48 25.32 -6.30
CA ALA A 551 -11.26 24.95 -7.00
C ALA A 551 -11.21 25.65 -8.36
N PHE A 552 -10.26 26.56 -8.54
CA PHE A 552 -10.00 27.20 -9.82
C PHE A 552 -8.79 26.53 -10.48
N THR A 553 -8.99 26.00 -11.68
CA THR A 553 -7.93 25.33 -12.45
C THR A 553 -7.71 26.04 -13.75
N VAL A 554 -6.46 26.30 -14.09
CA VAL A 554 -6.05 26.74 -15.42
C VAL A 554 -5.03 25.76 -15.97
N GLY A 555 -5.05 25.53 -17.26
CA GLY A 555 -4.11 24.63 -17.86
C GLY A 555 -3.97 24.77 -19.36
N TRP A 556 -2.96 24.10 -19.86
CA TRP A 556 -2.63 23.98 -21.25
C TRP A 556 -2.29 22.53 -21.58
N ALA A 557 -2.80 22.05 -22.71
CA ALA A 557 -2.50 20.74 -23.23
C ALA A 557 -2.19 20.82 -24.72
N LEU A 558 -1.16 20.10 -25.15
CA LEU A 558 -0.79 19.95 -26.55
C LEU A 558 -0.67 18.46 -26.83
N SER A 559 -1.42 17.96 -27.80
CA SER A 559 -1.31 16.58 -28.29
C SER A 559 -0.96 16.60 -29.78
N GLN A 560 0.05 15.87 -30.18
CA GLN A 560 0.55 15.81 -31.53
C GLN A 560 0.62 14.36 -32.00
N PHE A 561 0.08 14.14 -33.17
CA PHE A 561 0.19 12.91 -33.96
C PHE A 561 0.97 13.20 -35.19
N ASP A 562 2.00 12.43 -35.47
CA ASP A 562 2.81 12.53 -36.66
C ASP A 562 2.88 11.16 -37.37
N ASN A 563 2.10 10.98 -38.39
CA ASN A 563 2.06 9.78 -39.20
C ASN A 563 2.65 10.01 -40.60
N SER A 564 3.34 11.12 -40.79
CA SER A 564 3.94 11.54 -42.04
C SER A 564 4.92 10.52 -42.64
N SER A 565 5.61 9.76 -41.77
CA SER A 565 6.51 8.66 -42.19
C SER A 565 5.80 7.53 -42.92
N PHE A 566 4.47 7.42 -42.83
CA PHE A 566 3.63 6.44 -43.51
C PHE A 566 2.73 7.08 -44.56
N GLY A 567 2.93 8.36 -44.87
CA GLY A 567 2.13 9.10 -45.84
C GLY A 567 0.73 9.48 -45.36
N ALA A 568 0.49 9.44 -44.02
CA ALA A 568 -0.82 9.70 -43.44
C ALA A 568 -0.91 11.03 -42.67
N GLY A 569 0.01 11.96 -42.91
CA GLY A 569 -0.05 13.33 -42.41
C GLY A 569 0.12 13.54 -40.91
N SER A 570 -0.31 14.70 -40.40
CA SER A 570 -0.20 15.05 -39.00
C SER A 570 -1.49 15.65 -38.43
N LEU A 571 -1.70 15.43 -37.10
CA LEU A 571 -2.77 16.03 -36.28
C LEU A 571 -2.16 16.73 -35.10
N SER A 572 -2.55 17.97 -34.82
CA SER A 572 -2.14 18.70 -33.62
C SER A 572 -3.35 19.32 -32.96
N ILE A 573 -3.51 19.04 -31.64
CA ILE A 573 -4.57 19.59 -30.79
C ILE A 573 -3.92 20.45 -29.74
N ASN A 574 -4.22 21.73 -29.75
CA ASN A 574 -3.74 22.70 -28.75
C ASN A 574 -4.93 23.23 -27.96
N ARG A 575 -4.94 23.01 -26.64
CA ARG A 575 -6.05 23.34 -25.74
C ARG A 575 -5.57 24.20 -24.58
N PHE A 576 -6.23 25.36 -24.40
CA PHE A 576 -6.19 26.13 -23.16
C PHE A 576 -7.51 25.95 -22.44
N PHE A 577 -7.48 25.76 -21.12
CA PHE A 577 -8.69 25.61 -20.34
C PHE A 577 -8.62 26.35 -19.03
N ALA A 578 -9.80 26.84 -18.59
CA ALA A 578 -9.99 27.43 -17.27
C ALA A 578 -11.27 26.89 -16.68
N GLY A 579 -11.20 26.32 -15.48
CA GLY A 579 -12.32 25.66 -14.82
C GLY A 579 -12.51 26.14 -13.39
N LEU A 580 -13.78 26.21 -12.97
CA LEU A 580 -14.19 26.48 -11.59
C LEU A 580 -15.04 25.32 -11.08
N GLY A 581 -14.52 24.58 -10.08
CA GLY A 581 -15.20 23.51 -9.39
C GLY A 581 -15.66 23.93 -8.00
N THR A 582 -16.84 23.51 -7.55
CA THR A 582 -17.36 23.77 -6.21
C THR A 582 -18.13 22.58 -5.66
N ALA A 583 -18.01 22.34 -4.34
CA ALA A 583 -18.84 21.40 -3.63
C ALA A 583 -20.19 22.06 -3.29
N LEU A 584 -21.28 21.39 -3.62
CA LEU A 584 -22.64 21.84 -3.33
C LEU A 584 -23.09 21.30 -1.97
N LYS A 585 -23.80 22.09 -1.19
CA LYS A 585 -24.32 21.68 0.13
C LYS A 585 -25.75 21.11 0.06
N PHE A 586 -26.40 21.29 -1.07
CA PHE A 586 -27.77 20.86 -1.30
C PHE A 586 -27.86 20.06 -2.61
N PRO A 587 -28.56 18.95 -2.67
CA PRO A 587 -29.41 18.36 -1.62
C PRO A 587 -28.64 17.60 -0.53
N ASP A 588 -27.38 17.20 -0.78
CA ASP A 588 -26.47 16.60 0.20
C ASP A 588 -25.01 17.02 -0.07
N ASP A 589 -24.11 16.69 0.85
CA ASP A 589 -22.68 17.06 0.78
C ASP A 589 -21.87 16.29 -0.27
N PHE A 590 -22.50 15.38 -1.02
CA PHE A 590 -21.82 14.56 -2.03
C PHE A 590 -21.85 15.18 -3.43
N PHE A 591 -22.59 16.27 -3.62
CA PHE A 591 -22.72 16.94 -4.91
C PHE A 591 -21.54 17.89 -5.17
N THR A 592 -21.05 17.83 -6.39
CA THR A 592 -20.07 18.77 -6.95
C THR A 592 -20.55 19.34 -8.26
N SER A 593 -20.16 20.55 -8.55
CA SER A 593 -20.39 21.22 -9.83
C SER A 593 -19.08 21.80 -10.33
N SER A 594 -18.76 21.59 -11.61
CA SER A 594 -17.63 22.24 -12.24
C SER A 594 -17.99 22.79 -13.62
N THR A 595 -17.54 24.01 -13.88
CA THR A 595 -17.68 24.70 -15.17
C THR A 595 -16.30 24.91 -15.72
N THR A 596 -16.04 24.45 -16.94
CA THR A 596 -14.74 24.61 -17.61
C THR A 596 -14.96 25.26 -18.98
N ILE A 597 -14.19 26.27 -19.28
CA ILE A 597 -14.11 26.91 -20.58
C ILE A 597 -12.89 26.32 -21.30
N ASN A 598 -13.10 25.79 -22.47
CA ASN A 598 -12.04 25.22 -23.32
C ASN A 598 -11.89 26.06 -24.57
N LEU A 599 -10.66 26.40 -24.90
CA LEU A 599 -10.25 27.05 -26.14
C LEU A 599 -9.29 26.10 -26.85
N GLU A 600 -9.80 25.37 -27.82
CA GLU A 600 -9.08 24.30 -28.49
C GLU A 600 -8.92 24.62 -29.98
N THR A 601 -7.74 24.35 -30.51
CA THR A 601 -7.44 24.41 -31.95
C THR A 601 -6.95 23.06 -32.38
N ILE A 602 -7.61 22.50 -33.41
CA ILE A 602 -7.30 21.23 -34.04
C ILE A 602 -6.74 21.54 -35.40
N ASN A 603 -5.51 21.17 -35.69
CA ASN A 603 -4.88 21.33 -36.97
C ASN A 603 -4.64 19.98 -37.61
N LEU A 604 -5.14 19.80 -38.81
CA LEU A 604 -4.92 18.64 -39.68
C LEU A 604 -4.03 19.04 -40.86
N ASP A 605 -3.08 18.21 -41.18
CA ASP A 605 -2.20 18.35 -42.33
C ASP A 605 -2.12 17.01 -43.07
N ASN A 606 -2.90 16.84 -44.12
CA ASN A 606 -3.04 15.62 -44.91
C ASN A 606 -3.25 14.36 -44.07
N PHE A 607 -4.07 14.48 -43.04
CA PHE A 607 -4.30 13.42 -42.01
C PHE A 607 -5.38 12.45 -42.49
N ALA A 608 -4.96 11.41 -43.20
CA ALA A 608 -5.80 10.45 -43.91
C ALA A 608 -6.30 9.32 -43.00
N THR A 609 -7.10 9.58 -41.99
CA THR A 609 -7.70 8.51 -41.16
C THR A 609 -9.13 8.82 -40.76
N GLY A 610 -10.08 8.48 -41.60
CA GLY A 610 -11.47 8.31 -41.16
C GLY A 610 -12.25 9.58 -40.81
N PHE A 611 -11.68 10.77 -40.98
CA PHE A 611 -12.40 12.04 -40.85
C PHE A 611 -12.99 12.52 -42.20
N LEU A 612 -14.07 13.29 -42.10
CA LEU A 612 -14.67 13.96 -43.23
C LEU A 612 -13.69 14.95 -43.89
N VAL A 613 -12.76 15.49 -43.11
CA VAL A 613 -11.83 16.52 -43.51
C VAL A 613 -10.42 16.07 -43.18
N ASN A 614 -9.52 16.10 -44.15
CA ASN A 614 -8.13 15.67 -44.00
C ASN A 614 -7.16 16.82 -43.69
N ASP A 615 -7.55 18.06 -44.08
CA ASP A 615 -6.76 19.27 -43.98
C ASP A 615 -7.57 20.39 -43.36
N GLY A 616 -6.94 21.24 -42.60
CA GLY A 616 -7.55 22.44 -42.06
C GLY A 616 -7.24 22.74 -40.59
N SER A 617 -7.69 23.90 -40.15
CA SER A 617 -7.56 24.38 -38.75
C SER A 617 -8.95 24.65 -38.20
N PHE A 618 -9.32 23.89 -37.21
CA PHE A 618 -10.65 23.88 -36.59
C PHE A 618 -10.57 24.45 -35.19
N LYS A 619 -11.50 25.33 -34.83
CA LYS A 619 -11.57 25.99 -33.52
C LYS A 619 -12.76 25.46 -32.74
N ASN A 620 -12.48 24.82 -31.62
CA ASN A 620 -13.47 24.28 -30.71
C ASN A 620 -13.49 25.09 -29.41
N PHE A 621 -14.38 26.09 -29.37
CA PHE A 621 -14.55 26.93 -28.18
C PHE A 621 -15.81 26.47 -27.46
N ASN A 622 -15.62 25.72 -26.40
CA ASN A 622 -16.76 25.14 -25.68
C ASN A 622 -16.76 25.47 -24.20
N ILE A 623 -17.95 25.42 -23.63
CA ILE A 623 -18.17 25.47 -22.18
C ILE A 623 -18.66 24.09 -21.77
N GLN A 624 -17.97 23.50 -20.82
CA GLN A 624 -18.33 22.20 -20.24
C GLN A 624 -18.83 22.39 -18.81
N GLN A 625 -20.02 21.91 -18.54
CA GLN A 625 -20.62 21.88 -17.21
C GLN A 625 -20.73 20.43 -16.75
N VAL A 626 -20.17 20.13 -15.58
CA VAL A 626 -20.24 18.78 -14.97
C VAL A 626 -20.94 18.89 -13.63
N PHE A 627 -22.01 18.12 -13.46
CA PHE A 627 -22.65 17.86 -12.18
C PHE A 627 -22.36 16.42 -11.77
N SER A 628 -21.78 16.25 -10.61
CA SER A 628 -21.46 14.90 -10.11
C SER A 628 -21.89 14.74 -8.66
N ARG A 629 -22.41 13.55 -8.35
CA ARG A 629 -22.69 13.12 -7.00
C ARG A 629 -21.96 11.80 -6.75
N SER A 630 -21.11 11.73 -5.74
CA SER A 630 -20.39 10.49 -5.41
C SER A 630 -20.47 10.19 -3.91
N SER A 631 -21.14 9.09 -3.57
CA SER A 631 -21.23 8.57 -2.21
C SER A 631 -20.32 7.34 -1.98
N ILE A 632 -19.38 7.11 -2.89
CA ILE A 632 -18.43 6.00 -2.84
C ILE A 632 -17.36 6.28 -1.77
N ALA A 633 -17.25 5.41 -0.77
CA ALA A 633 -16.31 5.59 0.33
C ALA A 633 -14.86 5.14 -0.01
N ASN A 634 -14.72 4.09 -0.82
CA ASN A 634 -13.42 3.56 -1.24
C ASN A 634 -13.36 3.48 -2.77
N PRO A 635 -12.67 4.43 -3.42
CA PRO A 635 -12.58 4.45 -4.88
C PRO A 635 -11.81 3.27 -5.51
N GLN A 636 -10.88 2.65 -4.77
CA GLN A 636 -10.04 1.56 -5.29
C GLN A 636 -10.79 0.23 -5.38
N PHE A 637 -11.69 -0.03 -4.43
CA PHE A 637 -12.59 -1.18 -4.44
C PHE A 637 -13.91 -0.79 -3.80
N PRO A 638 -14.82 -0.16 -4.55
CA PRO A 638 -16.13 0.24 -4.05
C PRO A 638 -16.97 -0.99 -3.65
N THR A 639 -17.48 -0.99 -2.44
CA THR A 639 -18.35 -2.05 -1.92
C THR A 639 -19.80 -1.60 -1.77
N SER A 640 -20.03 -0.29 -1.72
CA SER A 640 -21.34 0.34 -1.59
C SER A 640 -21.27 1.78 -2.05
N GLY A 641 -22.44 2.38 -2.29
CA GLY A 641 -22.56 3.77 -2.72
C GLY A 641 -22.87 3.89 -4.21
N SER A 642 -22.94 5.12 -4.67
CA SER A 642 -23.23 5.44 -6.07
C SER A 642 -22.43 6.64 -6.54
N ARG A 643 -22.19 6.68 -7.86
CA ARG A 643 -21.71 7.87 -8.56
C ARG A 643 -22.66 8.17 -9.70
N ILE A 644 -23.07 9.41 -9.82
CA ILE A 644 -23.91 9.90 -10.93
C ILE A 644 -23.24 11.16 -11.45
N THR A 645 -22.96 11.20 -12.74
CA THR A 645 -22.31 12.34 -13.40
C THR A 645 -23.09 12.72 -14.64
N LEU A 646 -23.43 14.00 -14.77
CA LEU A 646 -23.98 14.60 -15.95
C LEU A 646 -22.99 15.63 -16.48
N THR A 647 -22.50 15.41 -17.68
CA THR A 647 -21.61 16.32 -18.40
C THR A 647 -22.37 16.94 -19.55
N ILE A 648 -22.43 18.25 -19.60
CA ILE A 648 -23.01 19.03 -20.70
C ILE A 648 -21.92 19.88 -21.29
N GLN A 649 -21.69 19.76 -22.59
CA GLN A 649 -20.73 20.56 -23.32
C GLN A 649 -21.45 21.25 -24.45
N PHE A 650 -21.20 22.54 -24.63
CA PHE A 650 -21.81 23.32 -25.68
C PHE A 650 -20.85 24.39 -26.23
N THR A 651 -20.91 24.59 -27.51
CA THR A 651 -20.23 25.67 -28.24
C THR A 651 -21.16 26.85 -28.43
N LEU A 652 -20.61 27.96 -28.91
CA LEU A 652 -21.44 29.05 -29.40
C LEU A 652 -22.08 28.67 -30.73
N PRO A 653 -23.35 29.05 -30.97
CA PRO A 653 -24.01 28.83 -32.25
C PRO A 653 -23.54 29.89 -33.26
N TYR A 654 -22.39 29.64 -33.89
CA TYR A 654 -21.76 30.60 -34.82
C TYR A 654 -22.59 30.80 -36.08
N SER A 655 -23.34 29.79 -36.52
CA SER A 655 -24.27 29.83 -37.68
C SER A 655 -25.29 30.97 -37.57
N LEU A 656 -25.75 31.31 -36.34
CA LEU A 656 -26.70 32.42 -36.15
C LEU A 656 -26.13 33.79 -36.55
N PHE A 657 -24.83 33.91 -36.71
CA PHE A 657 -24.12 35.17 -37.00
C PHE A 657 -23.48 35.16 -38.37
N ARG A 658 -23.71 34.13 -39.20
CA ARG A 658 -23.17 33.97 -40.55
C ARG A 658 -24.31 33.83 -41.56
N GLU A 659 -23.99 34.09 -42.83
CA GLU A 659 -24.91 33.90 -43.97
C GLU A 659 -25.13 32.40 -44.19
N ASP A 660 -26.29 32.04 -44.78
CA ASP A 660 -26.58 30.67 -45.19
C ASP A 660 -25.53 30.19 -46.18
N ASN A 661 -25.02 28.96 -46.00
CA ASN A 661 -23.98 28.35 -46.83
C ASN A 661 -22.67 29.15 -46.88
N PHE A 662 -22.28 29.87 -45.87
CA PHE A 662 -21.08 30.68 -45.76
C PHE A 662 -19.78 29.96 -46.15
N TRP A 663 -19.77 28.65 -46.12
CA TRP A 663 -18.63 27.78 -46.44
C TRP A 663 -18.45 27.53 -47.92
N VAL A 664 -19.49 27.78 -48.74
CA VAL A 664 -19.48 27.55 -50.19
C VAL A 664 -18.74 28.69 -50.84
N LEU A 665 -17.65 28.36 -51.51
CA LEU A 665 -16.83 29.34 -52.21
C LEU A 665 -17.55 29.85 -53.46
N ASN A 666 -17.52 31.13 -53.71
CA ASN A 666 -17.96 31.69 -54.98
C ASN A 666 -16.98 31.39 -56.12
N GLY A 667 -17.37 31.65 -57.36
CA GLY A 667 -16.55 31.32 -58.54
C GLY A 667 -15.15 31.92 -58.52
N GLU A 668 -15.01 33.17 -58.06
CA GLU A 668 -13.72 33.88 -58.00
C GLU A 668 -12.84 33.29 -56.85
N GLU A 669 -13.42 32.97 -55.68
CA GLU A 669 -12.73 32.33 -54.56
C GLU A 669 -12.23 30.94 -54.91
N ARG A 670 -13.04 30.14 -55.65
CA ARG A 670 -12.66 28.81 -56.14
C ARG A 670 -11.44 28.88 -57.04
N GLU A 671 -11.50 29.77 -58.06
CA GLU A 671 -10.39 29.94 -59.01
C GLU A 671 -9.11 30.37 -58.26
N ASN A 672 -9.22 31.34 -57.35
CA ASN A 672 -8.08 31.82 -56.59
C ASN A 672 -7.47 30.71 -55.70
N ALA A 673 -8.30 29.87 -55.05
CA ALA A 673 -7.85 28.75 -54.23
C ALA A 673 -7.12 27.69 -55.09
N ILE A 674 -7.68 27.32 -56.23
CA ILE A 674 -7.05 26.39 -57.18
C ILE A 674 -5.70 26.91 -57.66
N GLN A 675 -5.63 28.20 -58.06
CA GLN A 675 -4.39 28.79 -58.55
C GLN A 675 -3.33 28.89 -57.43
N ALA A 676 -3.73 29.14 -56.18
CA ALA A 676 -2.82 29.16 -55.05
C ALA A 676 -2.24 27.76 -54.76
N GLU A 677 -3.07 26.72 -54.80
CA GLU A 677 -2.64 25.36 -54.57
C GLU A 677 -1.74 24.85 -55.72
N LEU A 678 -2.09 25.09 -56.96
CA LEU A 678 -1.23 24.74 -58.10
C LEU A 678 0.15 25.39 -58.04
N ARG A 679 0.25 26.63 -57.53
CA ARG A 679 1.54 27.30 -57.29
C ARG A 679 2.33 26.63 -56.17
N THR A 680 1.66 26.23 -55.08
CA THR A 680 2.27 25.56 -53.91
C THR A 680 2.83 24.20 -54.32
N LEU A 681 2.08 23.43 -55.10
CA LEU A 681 2.48 22.13 -55.61
C LEU A 681 3.50 22.18 -56.75
N GLY A 682 3.73 23.39 -57.35
CA GLY A 682 4.65 23.54 -58.47
C GLY A 682 4.18 22.83 -59.74
N ILE A 683 2.90 22.52 -59.86
CA ILE A 683 2.30 21.78 -60.94
C ILE A 683 2.00 22.78 -62.09
N ARG A 684 2.57 22.53 -63.30
CA ARG A 684 2.26 23.23 -64.48
C ARG A 684 1.38 22.35 -65.38
N GLY A 685 0.05 22.41 -65.23
CA GLY A 685 -0.95 21.68 -66.04
C GLY A 685 -1.97 20.90 -65.16
N GLN A 686 -3.23 20.89 -65.65
CA GLN A 686 -4.41 20.37 -64.87
C GLN A 686 -4.54 18.86 -64.82
N ASP A 687 -3.75 18.10 -65.57
CA ASP A 687 -4.00 16.65 -65.76
C ASP A 687 -3.72 15.74 -64.55
N ARG A 688 -3.30 16.28 -63.46
CA ARG A 688 -2.99 15.49 -62.23
C ARG A 688 -3.58 16.06 -60.91
N PHE A 689 -4.32 17.15 -60.99
CA PHE A 689 -4.91 17.82 -59.82
C PHE A 689 -6.43 17.70 -59.91
N ASP A 690 -7.04 17.06 -58.92
CA ASP A 690 -8.50 16.98 -58.84
C ASP A 690 -9.05 18.24 -58.14
N GLU A 691 -9.39 19.23 -58.97
CA GLU A 691 -9.92 20.53 -58.58
C GLU A 691 -11.22 20.37 -57.75
N ASN A 692 -12.08 19.42 -58.12
CA ASN A 692 -13.36 19.23 -57.46
C ASN A 692 -13.17 18.64 -56.06
N ALA A 693 -12.29 17.65 -55.93
CA ALA A 693 -11.97 17.07 -54.63
C ALA A 693 -11.29 18.08 -53.72
N PHE A 694 -10.38 18.91 -54.26
CA PHE A 694 -9.73 19.98 -53.50
C PHE A 694 -10.73 21.02 -52.99
N ILE A 695 -11.60 21.53 -53.87
CA ILE A 695 -12.62 22.51 -53.46
C ILE A 695 -13.60 21.92 -52.47
N ALA A 696 -14.04 20.67 -52.64
CA ALA A 696 -14.93 20.01 -51.72
C ALA A 696 -14.29 19.90 -50.32
N ASN A 697 -13.02 19.52 -50.23
CA ASN A 697 -12.28 19.48 -48.98
C ASN A 697 -12.13 20.86 -48.33
N LEU A 698 -11.87 21.90 -49.14
CA LEU A 698 -11.72 23.26 -48.61
C LEU A 698 -13.06 23.83 -48.12
N GLU A 699 -14.15 23.59 -48.84
CA GLU A 699 -15.50 23.97 -48.40
C GLU A 699 -15.91 23.23 -47.12
N GLU A 700 -15.59 21.95 -46.99
CA GLU A 700 -15.79 21.17 -45.80
C GLU A 700 -14.93 21.70 -44.60
N ALA A 701 -13.65 22.06 -44.89
CA ALA A 701 -12.80 22.68 -43.87
C ALA A 701 -13.36 24.03 -43.40
N ASN A 702 -13.86 24.87 -44.32
CA ASN A 702 -14.48 26.16 -43.99
C ASN A 702 -15.78 25.98 -43.24
N ARG A 703 -16.57 24.96 -43.56
CA ARG A 703 -17.83 24.61 -42.91
C ARG A 703 -17.64 24.33 -41.40
N PHE A 704 -16.56 23.65 -41.04
CA PHE A 704 -16.24 23.26 -39.65
C PHE A 704 -15.11 24.11 -39.08
N GLU A 705 -14.71 25.23 -39.65
CA GLU A 705 -13.67 26.11 -39.09
C GLU A 705 -13.92 26.43 -37.61
N PHE A 706 -15.18 26.71 -37.27
CA PHE A 706 -15.63 26.85 -35.87
C PHE A 706 -16.62 25.75 -35.61
N LEU A 707 -16.25 24.83 -34.71
CA LEU A 707 -17.10 23.69 -34.33
C LEU A 707 -18.34 24.15 -33.59
N GLU A 708 -19.49 23.68 -34.04
CA GLU A 708 -20.79 24.06 -33.50
C GLU A 708 -21.60 22.83 -33.12
N TYR A 709 -21.76 22.60 -31.79
CA TYR A 709 -22.46 21.44 -31.26
C TYR A 709 -22.88 21.61 -29.81
N HIS A 710 -23.79 20.73 -29.37
CA HIS A 710 -24.04 20.46 -27.96
C HIS A 710 -23.90 18.96 -27.70
N LYS A 711 -23.24 18.59 -26.61
CA LYS A 711 -22.93 17.22 -26.23
C LYS A 711 -23.34 16.93 -24.82
N TRP A 712 -24.03 15.84 -24.62
CA TRP A 712 -24.58 15.43 -23.34
C TRP A 712 -24.06 14.03 -23.03
N ARG A 713 -23.50 13.83 -21.83
CA ARG A 713 -23.10 12.54 -21.33
C ARG A 713 -23.68 12.33 -19.95
N PHE A 714 -24.30 11.19 -19.76
CA PHE A 714 -24.80 10.75 -18.48
C PHE A 714 -24.12 9.45 -18.11
N ASP A 715 -23.53 9.40 -16.92
CA ASP A 715 -22.87 8.23 -16.35
C ASP A 715 -23.38 8.00 -14.93
N ALA A 716 -23.87 6.80 -14.68
CA ALA A 716 -24.41 6.44 -13.38
C ALA A 716 -24.00 5.03 -13.01
N GLU A 717 -23.37 4.88 -11.84
CA GLU A 717 -22.94 3.60 -11.31
C GLU A 717 -23.38 3.40 -9.86
N TRP A 718 -23.72 2.16 -9.51
CA TRP A 718 -24.13 1.76 -8.18
C TRP A 718 -23.39 0.51 -7.76
N PHE A 719 -22.99 0.49 -6.50
CA PHE A 719 -22.34 -0.62 -5.85
C PHE A 719 -23.18 -1.11 -4.68
N TYR A 720 -23.38 -2.41 -4.64
CA TYR A 720 -24.17 -3.06 -3.60
C TYR A 720 -23.49 -4.34 -3.12
N ASN A 721 -23.28 -4.46 -1.80
CA ASN A 721 -22.74 -5.66 -1.20
C ASN A 721 -23.86 -6.70 -1.04
N ILE A 722 -23.81 -7.78 -1.83
CA ILE A 722 -24.87 -8.82 -1.80
C ILE A 722 -24.72 -9.67 -0.53
N THR A 723 -23.54 -10.22 -0.31
CA THR A 723 -23.26 -11.06 0.86
C THR A 723 -21.75 -11.20 1.09
N GLY A 724 -21.31 -11.00 2.32
CA GLY A 724 -19.91 -11.13 2.71
C GLY A 724 -18.98 -10.22 1.91
N LYS A 725 -18.21 -10.78 0.99
CA LYS A 725 -17.26 -10.04 0.14
C LYS A 725 -17.72 -9.83 -1.31
N LEU A 726 -18.88 -10.35 -1.68
CA LEU A 726 -19.39 -10.27 -3.06
C LEU A 726 -20.09 -8.94 -3.30
N VAL A 727 -19.59 -8.15 -4.23
CA VAL A 727 -20.12 -6.85 -4.63
C VAL A 727 -20.77 -6.97 -6.00
N PHE A 728 -21.98 -6.42 -6.11
CA PHE A 728 -22.69 -6.19 -7.36
C PHE A 728 -22.53 -4.74 -7.78
N MET A 729 -22.13 -4.54 -9.03
CA MET A 729 -22.04 -3.22 -9.64
C MET A 729 -22.95 -3.17 -10.86
N THR A 730 -23.66 -2.07 -11.03
CA THR A 730 -24.38 -1.75 -12.26
C THR A 730 -24.06 -0.34 -12.70
N GLN A 731 -23.95 -0.15 -14.02
CA GLN A 731 -23.59 1.13 -14.62
C GLN A 731 -24.46 1.36 -15.86
N ALA A 732 -24.85 2.61 -16.06
CA ALA A 732 -25.49 3.07 -17.29
C ALA A 732 -24.74 4.30 -17.80
N LYS A 733 -24.33 4.26 -19.08
CA LYS A 733 -23.72 5.38 -19.79
C LYS A 733 -24.55 5.71 -21.01
N LEU A 734 -24.89 6.97 -21.16
CA LEU A 734 -25.67 7.49 -22.28
C LEU A 734 -24.94 8.72 -22.83
N GLY A 735 -24.96 8.90 -24.15
CA GLY A 735 -24.43 10.08 -24.79
C GLY A 735 -25.23 10.55 -25.99
N PHE A 736 -25.32 11.84 -26.14
CA PHE A 736 -25.98 12.53 -27.24
C PHE A 736 -25.11 13.67 -27.75
N LEU A 737 -24.94 13.75 -29.04
CA LEU A 737 -24.31 14.85 -29.76
C LEU A 737 -25.34 15.44 -30.73
N GLY A 738 -25.52 16.74 -30.70
CA GLY A 738 -26.44 17.41 -31.59
C GLY A 738 -25.85 18.71 -32.13
N THR A 739 -26.41 19.18 -33.23
CA THR A 739 -26.05 20.46 -33.88
C THR A 739 -27.15 21.48 -33.65
N TYR A 740 -26.82 22.76 -33.70
CA TYR A 740 -27.82 23.84 -33.63
C TYR A 740 -28.46 24.10 -35.01
N ASP A 741 -27.71 23.88 -36.08
CA ASP A 741 -28.15 24.05 -37.46
C ASP A 741 -27.93 22.75 -38.25
N SER A 742 -29.03 22.19 -38.77
CA SER A 742 -28.99 20.97 -39.55
C SER A 742 -28.32 21.15 -40.92
N SER A 743 -28.19 22.38 -41.46
CA SER A 743 -27.51 22.65 -42.69
C SER A 743 -25.99 22.49 -42.59
N ILE A 744 -25.42 22.76 -41.38
CA ILE A 744 -24.01 22.51 -41.11
C ILE A 744 -23.77 21.00 -40.88
N GLY A 745 -24.75 20.27 -40.38
CA GLY A 745 -24.62 18.84 -40.08
C GLY A 745 -23.79 18.54 -38.83
N ASP A 746 -23.59 17.26 -38.60
CA ASP A 746 -22.89 16.79 -37.41
C ASP A 746 -21.40 17.00 -37.49
N VAL A 747 -20.80 17.52 -36.43
CA VAL A 747 -19.36 17.78 -36.38
C VAL A 747 -18.56 16.49 -36.58
N PRO A 748 -17.45 16.54 -37.33
CA PRO A 748 -16.61 15.36 -37.60
C PRO A 748 -15.82 14.87 -36.38
N PHE A 749 -15.63 15.75 -35.41
CA PHE A 749 -14.92 15.49 -34.19
C PHE A 749 -15.80 15.23 -33.06
N GLU A 750 -15.80 14.87 -31.97
CA GLU A 750 -16.73 14.78 -30.81
C GLU A 750 -17.74 13.63 -30.90
N ARG A 751 -17.71 12.79 -31.94
CA ARG A 751 -18.58 11.63 -32.06
C ARG A 751 -18.27 10.56 -31.02
N PHE A 752 -19.16 9.64 -30.78
CA PHE A 752 -18.99 8.50 -29.89
C PHE A 752 -18.62 7.26 -30.68
N GLN A 753 -17.58 6.57 -30.27
CA GLN A 753 -17.21 5.30 -30.87
C GLN A 753 -17.26 4.17 -29.83
N LEU A 754 -18.17 3.25 -30.02
CA LEU A 754 -18.35 2.11 -29.13
C LEU A 754 -17.51 0.92 -29.61
N GLY A 755 -16.89 0.19 -28.64
CA GLY A 755 -16.09 -0.98 -28.93
C GLY A 755 -14.64 -0.85 -28.44
N GLY A 756 -13.84 -1.90 -28.65
CA GLY A 756 -12.46 -1.94 -28.19
C GLY A 756 -12.33 -2.20 -26.70
N ASP A 757 -11.14 -2.09 -26.21
CA ASP A 757 -10.75 -2.28 -24.80
C ASP A 757 -10.51 -0.95 -24.06
N GLY A 758 -10.77 0.16 -24.73
CA GLY A 758 -10.50 1.49 -24.19
C GLY A 758 -9.03 1.90 -24.25
N LEU A 759 -8.12 0.95 -24.53
CA LEU A 759 -6.68 1.20 -24.66
C LEU A 759 -6.18 1.18 -26.09
N SER A 760 -6.69 0.24 -26.90
CA SER A 760 -6.31 0.10 -28.30
C SER A 760 -6.63 1.34 -29.16
N ASN A 761 -7.44 2.22 -28.59
CA ASN A 761 -7.93 3.42 -29.26
C ASN A 761 -7.73 4.70 -28.42
N GLN A 762 -6.70 4.76 -27.58
CA GLN A 762 -6.31 6.05 -26.95
C GLN A 762 -6.09 7.16 -27.98
N ASN A 763 -5.88 6.79 -29.22
CA ASN A 763 -5.82 7.68 -30.37
C ASN A 763 -7.14 8.34 -30.74
N ALA A 764 -8.26 7.68 -30.56
CA ALA A 764 -9.52 8.26 -30.95
C ALA A 764 -9.99 9.36 -30.01
N GLY A 765 -9.72 9.27 -28.70
CA GLY A 765 -9.88 10.41 -27.80
C GLY A 765 -8.96 11.58 -28.16
N ILE A 766 -7.81 11.30 -28.77
CA ILE A 766 -6.90 12.29 -29.32
C ILE A 766 -7.43 12.82 -30.66
N GLN A 767 -8.13 12.00 -31.41
CA GLN A 767 -8.79 12.37 -32.65
C GLN A 767 -10.13 13.10 -32.45
N GLY A 768 -10.47 13.48 -31.21
CA GLY A 768 -11.72 14.18 -30.91
C GLY A 768 -12.96 13.29 -30.91
N THR A 769 -12.78 11.97 -30.81
CA THR A 769 -13.87 10.99 -30.72
C THR A 769 -13.84 10.36 -29.32
N ASP A 770 -14.97 10.32 -28.62
CA ASP A 770 -15.08 9.63 -27.34
C ASP A 770 -15.22 8.13 -27.57
N ILE A 771 -14.21 7.37 -27.12
CA ILE A 771 -14.26 5.91 -27.17
C ILE A 771 -14.88 5.37 -25.90
N ILE A 772 -15.90 4.55 -26.10
CA ILE A 772 -16.61 3.85 -25.04
C ILE A 772 -16.31 2.35 -25.19
N ALA A 773 -15.49 1.81 -24.31
CA ALA A 773 -15.13 0.40 -24.37
C ALA A 773 -16.34 -0.52 -24.26
N LEU A 774 -16.47 -1.49 -25.16
CA LEU A 774 -17.43 -2.60 -25.04
C LEU A 774 -16.64 -3.90 -25.18
N ARG A 775 -16.29 -4.47 -24.03
CA ARG A 775 -15.39 -5.64 -23.92
C ARG A 775 -15.94 -6.82 -24.71
N GLY A 776 -15.12 -7.41 -25.59
CA GLY A 776 -15.54 -8.49 -26.47
C GLY A 776 -15.87 -8.08 -27.91
N TYR A 777 -15.95 -6.77 -28.18
CA TYR A 777 -16.13 -6.21 -29.53
C TYR A 777 -14.95 -5.31 -29.89
N GLU A 778 -14.53 -5.34 -31.16
CA GLU A 778 -13.69 -4.28 -31.73
C GLU A 778 -14.56 -3.08 -32.12
N THR A 779 -13.97 -1.94 -32.38
CA THR A 779 -14.70 -0.75 -32.86
C THR A 779 -15.34 -1.00 -34.20
N GLU A 780 -14.69 -1.76 -35.06
CA GLU A 780 -15.14 -2.14 -36.39
C GLU A 780 -16.35 -3.10 -36.33
N ASP A 781 -16.49 -3.87 -35.26
CA ASP A 781 -17.64 -4.77 -35.07
C ASP A 781 -18.97 -4.02 -34.82
N ILE A 782 -18.90 -2.73 -34.44
CA ILE A 782 -20.04 -1.88 -34.09
C ILE A 782 -20.12 -0.65 -35.04
N SER A 783 -19.33 -0.64 -36.08
CA SER A 783 -19.38 0.43 -37.08
C SER A 783 -20.79 0.55 -37.72
N ILE A 784 -21.27 1.78 -37.89
CA ILE A 784 -22.65 2.06 -38.32
C ILE A 784 -22.81 1.98 -39.81
N ASP A 785 -21.75 2.26 -40.59
CA ASP A 785 -21.74 2.23 -42.08
C ASP A 785 -20.32 2.21 -42.63
N ASP A 786 -20.19 1.86 -43.93
CA ASP A 786 -18.98 1.98 -44.76
C ASP A 786 -18.46 3.44 -44.87
N ASN A 787 -19.12 4.39 -44.21
CA ASN A 787 -18.77 5.80 -44.27
C ASN A 787 -17.59 6.12 -43.31
N ALA A 788 -16.68 6.92 -43.81
CA ALA A 788 -15.42 7.32 -43.17
C ALA A 788 -15.53 8.00 -41.80
N ASN A 789 -16.70 8.18 -41.22
CA ASN A 789 -16.94 8.99 -40.06
C ASN A 789 -16.92 8.22 -38.70
N GLY A 790 -16.63 6.96 -38.72
CA GLY A 790 -16.15 6.13 -37.62
C GLY A 790 -16.86 6.17 -36.25
N GLY A 791 -18.03 6.79 -36.09
CA GLY A 791 -18.70 6.89 -34.80
C GLY A 791 -20.13 7.40 -34.88
N GLY A 792 -20.94 7.22 -33.79
CA GLY A 792 -22.31 7.67 -33.72
C GLY A 792 -22.46 9.02 -33.02
N ILE A 793 -23.63 9.64 -33.17
CA ILE A 793 -24.05 10.82 -32.40
C ILE A 793 -24.83 10.46 -31.15
N ILE A 794 -25.29 9.22 -31.04
CA ILE A 794 -25.97 8.67 -29.85
C ILE A 794 -25.30 7.37 -29.48
N PHE A 795 -25.13 7.12 -28.18
CA PHE A 795 -24.77 5.80 -27.65
C PHE A 795 -25.47 5.48 -26.35
N ASN A 796 -25.70 4.19 -26.14
CA ASN A 796 -26.09 3.62 -24.85
C ASN A 796 -25.15 2.48 -24.49
N LYS A 797 -24.74 2.42 -23.22
CA LYS A 797 -24.01 1.28 -22.67
C LYS A 797 -24.51 0.96 -21.27
N PHE A 798 -24.83 -0.29 -21.04
CA PHE A 798 -25.20 -0.82 -19.72
C PHE A 798 -24.19 -1.89 -19.32
N THR A 799 -23.75 -1.82 -18.07
CA THR A 799 -22.83 -2.80 -17.50
C THR A 799 -23.38 -3.34 -16.21
N THR A 800 -23.32 -4.64 -16.05
CA THR A 800 -23.58 -5.32 -14.78
C THR A 800 -22.39 -6.21 -14.46
N GLU A 801 -21.86 -6.10 -13.24
CA GLU A 801 -20.62 -6.79 -12.87
C GLU A 801 -20.71 -7.35 -11.45
N LEU A 802 -20.25 -8.59 -11.29
CA LEU A 802 -20.03 -9.21 -9.99
C LEU A 802 -18.54 -9.14 -9.67
N ARG A 803 -18.18 -8.54 -8.54
CA ARG A 803 -16.81 -8.35 -8.09
C ARG A 803 -16.55 -9.14 -6.81
N TYR A 804 -15.47 -9.92 -6.79
CA TYR A 804 -15.06 -10.68 -5.62
C TYR A 804 -13.61 -10.39 -5.26
N PRO A 805 -13.32 -9.77 -4.11
CA PRO A 805 -11.95 -9.45 -3.72
C PRO A 805 -11.20 -10.70 -3.28
N LEU A 806 -10.05 -10.93 -3.89
CA LEU A 806 -9.09 -11.96 -3.53
C LEU A 806 -8.12 -11.45 -2.46
N SER A 807 -7.74 -10.17 -2.56
CA SER A 807 -6.93 -9.43 -1.60
C SER A 807 -7.47 -8.02 -1.45
N THR A 808 -7.58 -7.55 -0.21
CA THR A 808 -7.96 -6.18 0.13
C THR A 808 -6.81 -5.41 0.79
N ASN A 809 -5.59 -5.93 0.69
CA ASN A 809 -4.42 -5.25 1.23
C ASN A 809 -4.21 -3.93 0.47
N PRO A 810 -4.06 -2.78 1.14
CA PRO A 810 -3.85 -1.49 0.49
C PRO A 810 -2.66 -1.45 -0.48
N ASN A 811 -1.63 -2.26 -0.24
CA ASN A 811 -0.46 -2.38 -1.10
C ASN A 811 -0.67 -3.29 -2.33
N SER A 812 -1.76 -4.06 -2.37
CA SER A 812 -2.11 -4.89 -3.52
C SER A 812 -3.57 -5.33 -3.42
N ILE A 813 -4.48 -4.53 -3.97
CA ILE A 813 -5.89 -4.91 -4.06
C ILE A 813 -6.04 -5.78 -5.29
N ILE A 814 -6.58 -6.98 -5.11
CA ILE A 814 -6.80 -7.95 -6.19
C ILE A 814 -8.24 -8.42 -6.13
N TYR A 815 -8.96 -8.32 -7.23
CA TYR A 815 -10.31 -8.85 -7.33
C TYR A 815 -10.60 -9.49 -8.68
N ALA A 816 -11.47 -10.46 -8.66
CA ALA A 816 -12.00 -11.11 -9.87
C ALA A 816 -13.35 -10.48 -10.22
N THR A 817 -13.65 -10.41 -11.51
CA THR A 817 -14.90 -9.89 -12.04
C THR A 817 -15.57 -10.88 -12.98
N ALA A 818 -16.89 -10.86 -13.00
CA ALA A 818 -17.70 -11.48 -14.03
C ALA A 818 -18.73 -10.45 -14.48
N TYR A 819 -18.81 -10.18 -15.77
CA TYR A 819 -19.58 -9.07 -16.28
C TYR A 819 -20.52 -9.45 -17.43
N PHE A 820 -21.60 -8.69 -17.52
CA PHE A 820 -22.47 -8.57 -18.68
C PHE A 820 -22.50 -7.11 -19.11
N GLN A 821 -22.28 -6.85 -20.40
CA GLN A 821 -22.42 -5.52 -20.98
C GLN A 821 -23.36 -5.58 -22.19
N ALA A 822 -24.07 -4.48 -22.40
CA ALA A 822 -24.92 -4.30 -23.57
C ALA A 822 -24.82 -2.84 -24.02
N GLY A 823 -24.56 -2.59 -25.30
CA GLY A 823 -24.40 -1.25 -25.80
C GLY A 823 -24.53 -1.18 -27.31
N ASN A 824 -24.85 0.01 -27.82
CA ASN A 824 -24.87 0.30 -29.24
C ASN A 824 -24.71 1.80 -29.49
N GLN A 825 -24.46 2.18 -30.72
CA GLN A 825 -24.35 3.56 -31.18
C GLN A 825 -25.19 3.78 -32.45
N TRP A 826 -25.65 5.01 -32.68
CA TRP A 826 -26.51 5.38 -33.80
C TRP A 826 -26.09 6.71 -34.41
N ASN A 827 -26.32 6.84 -35.69
CA ASN A 827 -25.92 8.01 -36.47
C ASN A 827 -26.99 9.09 -36.54
N SER A 828 -28.23 8.76 -36.17
CA SER A 828 -29.33 9.72 -36.18
C SER A 828 -30.36 9.40 -35.10
N PHE A 829 -31.13 10.40 -34.70
CA PHE A 829 -32.26 10.21 -33.79
C PHE A 829 -33.41 9.39 -34.40
N GLY A 830 -33.51 9.37 -35.74
CA GLY A 830 -34.51 8.56 -36.47
C GLY A 830 -34.22 7.06 -36.40
N GLU A 831 -32.99 6.67 -36.27
CA GLU A 831 -32.52 5.28 -36.19
C GLU A 831 -32.39 4.80 -34.73
N TYR A 832 -32.50 5.71 -33.76
CA TYR A 832 -32.28 5.40 -32.37
C TYR A 832 -33.28 4.40 -31.82
N ASN A 833 -32.80 3.21 -31.48
CA ASN A 833 -33.56 2.17 -30.78
C ASN A 833 -32.82 1.75 -29.51
N PRO A 834 -33.25 2.17 -28.33
CA PRO A 834 -32.51 1.90 -27.09
C PRO A 834 -32.44 0.42 -26.71
N PHE A 835 -33.21 -0.46 -27.38
CA PHE A 835 -33.23 -1.91 -27.13
C PHE A 835 -32.43 -2.71 -28.16
N ASP A 836 -31.96 -2.10 -29.24
CA ASP A 836 -31.06 -2.73 -30.21
C ASP A 836 -29.64 -2.64 -29.70
N LEU A 837 -29.23 -3.58 -28.83
CA LEU A 837 -27.95 -3.55 -28.13
C LEU A 837 -27.11 -4.77 -28.48
N ARG A 838 -25.81 -4.52 -28.73
CA ARG A 838 -24.80 -5.55 -28.83
C ARG A 838 -24.41 -6.02 -27.44
N ARG A 839 -24.56 -7.32 -27.16
CA ARG A 839 -24.40 -7.93 -25.83
C ARG A 839 -23.09 -8.67 -25.71
N THR A 840 -22.50 -8.60 -24.55
CA THR A 840 -21.24 -9.33 -24.24
C THR A 840 -21.30 -9.88 -22.81
N VAL A 841 -20.66 -11.02 -22.62
CA VAL A 841 -20.38 -11.61 -21.31
C VAL A 841 -18.90 -11.86 -21.18
N GLY A 842 -18.38 -11.81 -19.98
CA GLY A 842 -16.97 -12.07 -19.78
C GLY A 842 -16.57 -12.20 -18.34
N VAL A 843 -15.30 -12.51 -18.17
CA VAL A 843 -14.64 -12.60 -16.88
C VAL A 843 -13.36 -11.78 -16.91
N GLY A 844 -12.95 -11.29 -15.74
CA GLY A 844 -11.75 -10.50 -15.63
C GLY A 844 -11.10 -10.59 -14.26
N ALA A 845 -9.90 -10.05 -14.20
CA ALA A 845 -9.17 -9.86 -12.97
C ALA A 845 -8.58 -8.46 -12.92
N ARG A 846 -8.58 -7.86 -11.76
CA ARG A 846 -8.01 -6.55 -11.50
C ARG A 846 -6.96 -6.66 -10.41
N VAL A 847 -5.82 -6.01 -10.63
CA VAL A 847 -4.72 -5.91 -9.67
C VAL A 847 -4.36 -4.44 -9.56
N PHE A 848 -4.62 -3.85 -8.42
CA PHE A 848 -4.18 -2.49 -8.14
C PHE A 848 -2.82 -2.53 -7.42
N LEU A 849 -1.84 -1.86 -8.00
CA LEU A 849 -0.50 -1.69 -7.47
C LEU A 849 -0.21 -0.20 -7.28
N PRO A 850 0.19 0.28 -6.10
CA PRO A 850 0.37 1.72 -5.83
C PRO A 850 1.30 2.44 -6.80
N VAL A 851 2.31 1.76 -7.33
CA VAL A 851 3.30 2.34 -8.26
C VAL A 851 2.83 2.28 -9.72
N PHE A 852 2.07 1.24 -10.08
CA PHE A 852 1.69 0.98 -11.48
C PHE A 852 0.21 1.28 -11.78
N GLY A 853 -0.57 1.62 -10.77
CA GLY A 853 -2.01 1.79 -10.89
C GLY A 853 -2.79 0.49 -11.03
N LEU A 854 -3.90 0.53 -11.77
CA LEU A 854 -4.75 -0.62 -12.03
C LEU A 854 -4.22 -1.40 -13.23
N LEU A 855 -4.03 -2.70 -13.04
CA LEU A 855 -3.76 -3.67 -14.10
C LEU A 855 -4.97 -4.60 -14.22
N GLY A 856 -5.59 -4.64 -15.36
CA GLY A 856 -6.77 -5.46 -15.65
C GLY A 856 -6.51 -6.46 -16.76
N PHE A 857 -7.15 -7.61 -16.62
CA PHE A 857 -7.19 -8.67 -17.64
C PHE A 857 -8.63 -9.06 -17.85
N ASP A 858 -9.13 -8.95 -19.06
CA ASP A 858 -10.49 -9.31 -19.43
C ASP A 858 -10.50 -10.34 -20.54
N TYR A 859 -11.46 -11.24 -20.49
CA TYR A 859 -11.82 -12.08 -21.61
C TYR A 859 -13.32 -11.98 -21.83
N GLY A 860 -13.71 -11.33 -22.93
CA GLY A 860 -15.10 -11.02 -23.28
C GLY A 860 -15.55 -11.79 -24.51
N PHE A 861 -16.80 -12.24 -24.50
CA PHE A 861 -17.48 -12.89 -25.60
C PHE A 861 -18.59 -12.01 -26.14
N GLY A 862 -18.49 -11.56 -27.41
CA GLY A 862 -19.56 -10.86 -28.10
C GLY A 862 -20.67 -11.84 -28.49
N LEU A 863 -21.85 -11.72 -27.87
CA LEU A 863 -22.97 -12.67 -28.06
C LEU A 863 -23.68 -12.48 -29.40
N ASP A 864 -23.63 -11.28 -29.95
CA ASP A 864 -24.31 -10.93 -31.21
C ASP A 864 -23.37 -10.96 -32.44
N LYS A 865 -22.11 -11.43 -32.24
CA LYS A 865 -21.21 -11.74 -33.35
C LYS A 865 -21.66 -13.01 -34.06
N THR A 866 -21.99 -12.91 -35.34
CA THR A 866 -22.37 -14.07 -36.14
C THR A 866 -21.17 -14.64 -36.90
N VAL A 867 -20.95 -15.94 -36.80
CA VAL A 867 -19.87 -16.67 -37.52
C VAL A 867 -19.99 -16.55 -39.05
N ALA A 868 -21.13 -16.07 -39.54
CA ALA A 868 -21.46 -15.95 -40.94
C ALA A 868 -20.84 -14.71 -41.65
N ASN A 869 -20.24 -13.78 -40.85
CA ASN A 869 -19.61 -12.60 -41.44
C ASN A 869 -18.09 -12.78 -41.41
N PRO A 870 -17.43 -13.02 -42.59
CA PRO A 870 -15.98 -13.27 -42.63
C PRO A 870 -15.09 -12.09 -42.17
N GLY A 871 -15.68 -10.91 -41.94
CA GLY A 871 -15.01 -9.71 -41.46
C GLY A 871 -15.09 -9.50 -39.95
N LEU A 872 -15.95 -10.24 -39.23
CA LEU A 872 -16.05 -10.17 -37.77
C LEU A 872 -14.98 -11.05 -37.16
N GLY A 873 -14.17 -10.49 -36.26
CA GLY A 873 -13.13 -11.16 -35.53
C GLY A 873 -13.66 -12.35 -34.66
N PRO A 874 -12.79 -13.05 -33.93
CA PRO A 874 -13.17 -14.20 -33.11
C PRO A 874 -14.22 -13.80 -32.07
N LEU A 875 -15.11 -14.76 -31.73
CA LEU A 875 -16.20 -14.56 -30.75
C LEU A 875 -15.69 -14.08 -29.38
N GLY A 876 -14.48 -14.45 -29.01
CA GLY A 876 -13.86 -14.05 -27.74
C GLY A 876 -12.64 -13.17 -27.95
N LYS A 877 -12.54 -12.09 -27.13
CA LYS A 877 -11.42 -11.16 -27.15
C LYS A 877 -10.77 -11.11 -25.77
N PHE A 878 -9.44 -11.22 -25.77
CA PHE A 878 -8.62 -10.95 -24.57
C PHE A 878 -8.15 -9.50 -24.62
N SER A 879 -8.30 -8.81 -23.51
CA SER A 879 -7.91 -7.41 -23.36
C SER A 879 -7.07 -7.22 -22.11
N ILE A 880 -6.08 -6.36 -22.19
CA ILE A 880 -5.27 -5.92 -21.05
C ILE A 880 -5.58 -4.44 -20.79
N VAL A 881 -5.90 -4.10 -19.55
CA VAL A 881 -6.18 -2.73 -19.13
C VAL A 881 -5.04 -2.26 -18.23
N LEU A 882 -4.45 -1.13 -18.54
CA LEU A 882 -3.35 -0.53 -17.78
C LEU A 882 -3.74 0.88 -17.34
N GLY A 883 -3.69 1.14 -16.04
CA GLY A 883 -3.84 2.48 -15.49
C GLY A 883 -5.25 2.91 -15.15
N PHE A 884 -6.27 2.52 -15.90
CA PHE A 884 -7.68 2.88 -15.68
C PHE A 884 -8.59 1.67 -15.84
N GLU A 885 -9.71 1.67 -15.15
CA GLU A 885 -10.79 0.75 -15.47
C GLU A 885 -11.39 1.19 -16.81
N PRO A 886 -11.64 0.29 -17.79
CA PRO A 886 -12.21 0.69 -19.05
C PRO A 886 -13.57 1.34 -18.84
N ASP A 887 -13.66 2.58 -19.25
CA ASP A 887 -14.88 3.37 -19.11
C ASP A 887 -16.03 2.83 -19.97
#